data_df47cc97b9c34f6b1af4b1d83984b4c6
#
_entry.id   df47cc97b9c34f6b1af4b1d83984b4c6
#
_cell.length_a   1.000
_cell.length_b   1.000
_cell.length_c   1.000
_cell.angle_alpha   90.00
_cell.angle_beta   90.00
_cell.angle_gamma   90.00
#
_symmetry.space_group_name_H-M   'P 1'
#
loop_
_entity.id
_entity.type
_entity.pdbx_description
1 polymer ?
#
loop_
_entity_poly.entity_id
_entity_poly.type
_entity_poly.pdbx_seq_one_letter_code
_entity_poly.pdbx_strand_id
1 'polypeptide(L)'
;MKYDFTAIEAKWHKIWDEKQLYAARTGSDAKKFYALVEFPYPSGAGLHVGHARPYTAMDVIARKHRMQGENVLFPMGYDAFGLPTENYAIKNHIHPAVVTKNNIATFRGQLQALGYSFDWDREINTTDPKYFKWTQWIFLQLYKNGLAYKAKMPVNWCTSCKCVLANEEVVENVCERCGSPVVRKEKSQWMLRITRYAQRLLDDLDDVDFIERVKIQQRNWIGRSTGAEVRFGSTFGDEITVFTTRPDTLFGATYMVLSPEHPLLERWMDRLTNADEVKAYQEAAAAKSDFERTELTKEKTGVQLGGVKGINPVNGKEIPIFISDYVLSTYGTGAIMAVPAHDDRDWEFAKKFGCEIIEVVKGGNVQEAAFTDCATGVMVNSGFLDGMSVADAKKAITEYLTEKHIGEAKVNFKLRDWVFSRQRYWGEPIPIVHCPKCGTVPLDEKDLPLELPDVESYEPTDDGQSPLAAITDWVNTTCPCCCGPAKRETDTMPQWAGSSWYYLRYMDPHNDEALASPEALRYWSPVDWYNGGMEHTTLHLLYSRFWHKFLYDIGVVPTKEPYAKRTSHGMILGEGGIKMSKSRGNVINPTDVIAEYGADTMRTYIIFIGDFEKAASWSTNAVKGCKRFLDKVWNLAETVTDRETAYSAKNESILHKTIRKVTSDIDALKGNTALAALMTLTSTLTDNGCNAAELKTLLQLLSPFAPHICDEIWQQHGFEGICSVSAWPAYDESKCRDAEIDMAVQVNGKLRGTIHVAADLDDETVVQTALADEKIARFLEKTGGALRKSIVVKNKLVNLIVK
;
A
#
# COMPACT_ATOMS: atom_id res chain seq x y z
N MET A 1 -34.39 -10.32 -28.84
CA MET A 1 -34.37 -11.32 -27.76
C MET A 1 -34.16 -10.60 -26.44
N LYS A 2 -34.77 -11.14 -25.35
CA LYS A 2 -34.49 -10.52 -24.02
C LYS A 2 -33.05 -10.82 -23.61
N TYR A 3 -32.32 -9.83 -23.07
CA TYR A 3 -30.99 -10.00 -22.51
C TYR A 3 -31.06 -10.89 -21.25
N ASP A 4 -30.79 -12.17 -21.43
CA ASP A 4 -30.72 -13.16 -20.35
C ASP A 4 -29.29 -13.32 -19.87
N PHE A 5 -28.87 -12.44 -18.95
CA PHE A 5 -27.50 -12.41 -18.44
C PHE A 5 -27.11 -13.72 -17.75
N THR A 6 -28.04 -14.39 -17.06
CA THR A 6 -27.75 -15.66 -16.33
C THR A 6 -27.32 -16.77 -17.28
N ALA A 7 -28.08 -16.98 -18.36
CA ALA A 7 -27.74 -17.99 -19.38
C ALA A 7 -26.46 -17.65 -20.14
N ILE A 8 -26.25 -16.35 -20.44
CA ILE A 8 -25.07 -15.86 -21.16
C ILE A 8 -23.81 -16.02 -20.32
N GLU A 9 -23.82 -15.63 -19.05
CA GLU A 9 -22.70 -15.76 -18.12
C GLU A 9 -22.30 -17.24 -17.94
N ALA A 10 -23.25 -18.12 -17.69
CA ALA A 10 -22.98 -19.55 -17.56
C ALA A 10 -22.36 -20.16 -18.84
N LYS A 11 -22.83 -19.75 -20.01
CA LYS A 11 -22.29 -20.17 -21.31
C LYS A 11 -20.83 -19.73 -21.46
N TRP A 12 -20.54 -18.46 -21.22
CA TRP A 12 -19.21 -17.91 -21.49
C TRP A 12 -18.18 -18.36 -20.48
N HIS A 13 -18.52 -18.51 -19.20
CA HIS A 13 -17.61 -19.13 -18.21
C HIS A 13 -17.14 -20.51 -18.69
N LYS A 14 -18.06 -21.36 -19.16
CA LYS A 14 -17.71 -22.67 -19.69
C LYS A 14 -16.78 -22.60 -20.90
N ILE A 15 -17.05 -21.69 -21.85
CA ILE A 15 -16.23 -21.54 -23.07
C ILE A 15 -14.84 -21.03 -22.74
N TRP A 16 -14.71 -20.04 -21.81
CA TRP A 16 -13.42 -19.51 -21.39
C TRP A 16 -12.57 -20.57 -20.68
N ASP A 17 -13.18 -21.36 -19.79
CA ASP A 17 -12.50 -22.45 -19.07
C ASP A 17 -12.05 -23.57 -20.01
N GLU A 18 -12.92 -24.05 -20.90
CA GLU A 18 -12.59 -25.11 -21.87
C GLU A 18 -11.45 -24.69 -22.83
N LYS A 19 -11.39 -23.43 -23.18
CA LYS A 19 -10.36 -22.89 -24.07
C LYS A 19 -9.10 -22.44 -23.33
N GLN A 20 -9.12 -22.45 -21.99
CA GLN A 20 -8.06 -21.83 -21.15
C GLN A 20 -7.66 -20.45 -21.68
N LEU A 21 -8.68 -19.63 -21.96
CA LEU A 21 -8.57 -18.40 -22.75
C LEU A 21 -7.59 -17.39 -22.16
N TYR A 22 -7.36 -17.43 -20.86
CA TYR A 22 -6.57 -16.47 -20.10
C TYR A 22 -5.23 -17.03 -19.57
N ALA A 23 -4.86 -18.25 -19.99
CA ALA A 23 -3.63 -18.90 -19.58
C ALA A 23 -2.38 -18.13 -20.07
N ALA A 24 -1.46 -17.84 -19.16
CA ALA A 24 -0.18 -17.19 -19.44
C ALA A 24 0.92 -18.24 -19.76
N ARG A 25 1.83 -17.90 -20.66
CA ARG A 25 2.89 -18.83 -21.10
C ARG A 25 4.26 -18.25 -20.79
N THR A 26 5.03 -18.93 -19.95
CA THR A 26 6.42 -18.59 -19.69
C THR A 26 7.25 -18.80 -20.97
N GLY A 27 8.14 -17.86 -21.31
CA GLY A 27 9.00 -17.95 -22.50
C GLY A 27 8.31 -17.63 -23.83
N SER A 28 7.14 -16.98 -23.81
CA SER A 28 6.47 -16.48 -25.04
C SER A 28 7.28 -15.37 -25.70
N ASP A 29 7.24 -15.30 -27.04
CA ASP A 29 7.83 -14.19 -27.82
C ASP A 29 7.03 -12.88 -27.68
N ALA A 30 5.77 -12.95 -27.26
CA ALA A 30 4.97 -11.77 -26.99
C ALA A 30 5.48 -11.01 -25.76
N LYS A 31 5.39 -9.68 -25.80
CA LYS A 31 5.74 -8.84 -24.65
C LYS A 31 4.94 -9.28 -23.42
N LYS A 32 5.65 -9.53 -22.32
CA LYS A 32 4.99 -9.92 -21.06
C LYS A 32 4.29 -8.72 -20.41
N PHE A 33 3.21 -9.01 -19.74
CA PHE A 33 2.58 -8.08 -18.80
C PHE A 33 2.07 -8.85 -17.57
N TYR A 34 2.67 -8.57 -16.42
CA TYR A 34 2.26 -9.18 -15.16
C TYR A 34 1.42 -8.20 -14.36
N ALA A 35 0.10 -8.39 -14.38
CA ALA A 35 -0.86 -7.66 -13.55
C ALA A 35 -1.08 -8.39 -12.22
N LEU A 36 -1.01 -7.69 -11.11
CA LEU A 36 -1.17 -8.26 -9.78
C LEU A 36 -2.18 -7.45 -8.94
N VAL A 37 -3.02 -8.16 -8.22
CA VAL A 37 -3.86 -7.63 -7.13
C VAL A 37 -3.51 -8.32 -5.82
N GLU A 38 -3.74 -7.66 -4.69
CA GLU A 38 -3.62 -8.32 -3.40
C GLU A 38 -4.63 -9.48 -3.31
N PHE A 39 -4.14 -10.65 -2.95
CA PHE A 39 -5.00 -11.82 -2.78
C PHE A 39 -5.80 -11.72 -1.47
N PRO A 40 -7.03 -12.25 -1.43
CA PRO A 40 -7.91 -12.09 -0.29
C PRO A 40 -7.55 -13.00 0.88
N TYR A 41 -7.95 -12.59 2.10
CA TYR A 41 -8.00 -13.43 3.28
C TYR A 41 -9.32 -14.19 3.33
N PRO A 42 -9.36 -15.51 3.19
CA PRO A 42 -10.61 -16.30 3.23
C PRO A 42 -11.10 -16.51 4.67
N SER A 43 -11.27 -15.42 5.43
CA SER A 43 -11.57 -15.42 6.88
C SER A 43 -13.03 -15.23 7.23
N GLY A 44 -13.94 -15.43 6.30
CA GLY A 44 -15.37 -15.21 6.57
C GLY A 44 -16.28 -15.70 5.46
N ALA A 45 -17.56 -15.38 5.54
CA ALA A 45 -18.62 -15.92 4.68
C ALA A 45 -18.57 -15.51 3.19
N GLY A 46 -17.47 -14.94 2.70
CA GLY A 46 -17.28 -14.55 1.31
C GLY A 46 -16.75 -13.11 1.14
N LEU A 47 -16.60 -12.73 -0.13
CA LEU A 47 -16.22 -11.40 -0.56
C LEU A 47 -17.35 -10.38 -0.29
N HIS A 48 -16.99 -9.12 -0.14
CA HIS A 48 -17.92 -8.00 -0.22
C HIS A 48 -17.55 -7.11 -1.42
N VAL A 49 -18.45 -6.24 -1.84
CA VAL A 49 -18.26 -5.38 -3.03
C VAL A 49 -16.98 -4.53 -3.00
N GLY A 50 -16.42 -4.25 -1.83
CA GLY A 50 -15.13 -3.58 -1.70
C GLY A 50 -13.97 -4.34 -2.34
N HIS A 51 -13.96 -5.67 -2.28
CA HIS A 51 -12.96 -6.51 -2.93
C HIS A 51 -13.10 -6.47 -4.46
N ALA A 52 -14.32 -6.34 -4.96
CA ALA A 52 -14.57 -6.32 -6.41
C ALA A 52 -13.91 -5.10 -7.10
N ARG A 53 -13.69 -3.99 -6.39
CA ARG A 53 -13.15 -2.76 -6.97
C ARG A 53 -11.75 -2.91 -7.56
N PRO A 54 -10.73 -3.30 -6.76
CA PRO A 54 -9.38 -3.51 -7.29
C PRO A 54 -9.33 -4.66 -8.30
N TYR A 55 -10.07 -5.73 -8.07
CA TYR A 55 -10.07 -6.89 -8.97
C TYR A 55 -10.65 -6.54 -10.34
N THR A 56 -11.77 -5.81 -10.39
CA THR A 56 -12.37 -5.39 -11.66
C THR A 56 -11.47 -4.40 -12.40
N ALA A 57 -10.87 -3.44 -11.70
CA ALA A 57 -10.00 -2.46 -12.34
C ALA A 57 -8.76 -3.12 -12.97
N MET A 58 -8.11 -4.03 -12.25
CA MET A 58 -6.95 -4.74 -12.78
C MET A 58 -7.32 -5.76 -13.86
N ASP A 59 -8.52 -6.35 -13.79
CA ASP A 59 -9.05 -7.20 -14.87
C ASP A 59 -9.30 -6.41 -16.15
N VAL A 60 -9.83 -5.19 -16.06
CA VAL A 60 -9.98 -4.28 -17.21
C VAL A 60 -8.62 -4.00 -17.87
N ILE A 61 -7.59 -3.71 -17.08
CA ILE A 61 -6.22 -3.52 -17.56
C ILE A 61 -5.67 -4.80 -18.20
N ALA A 62 -5.79 -5.93 -17.53
CA ALA A 62 -5.31 -7.22 -18.01
C ALA A 62 -5.96 -7.61 -19.35
N ARG A 63 -7.27 -7.42 -19.49
CA ARG A 63 -8.00 -7.68 -20.74
C ARG A 63 -7.54 -6.78 -21.87
N LYS A 64 -7.38 -5.47 -21.62
CA LYS A 64 -6.87 -4.52 -22.63
C LYS A 64 -5.47 -4.93 -23.10
N HIS A 65 -4.54 -5.27 -22.22
CA HIS A 65 -3.19 -5.72 -22.57
C HIS A 65 -3.20 -7.01 -23.41
N ARG A 66 -4.10 -7.98 -23.09
CA ARG A 66 -4.28 -9.16 -23.95
C ARG A 66 -4.77 -8.80 -25.33
N MET A 67 -5.76 -7.90 -25.42
CA MET A 67 -6.27 -7.42 -26.71
C MET A 67 -5.21 -6.61 -27.51
N GLN A 68 -4.18 -6.09 -26.82
CA GLN A 68 -3.00 -5.49 -27.46
C GLN A 68 -1.94 -6.53 -27.91
N GLY A 69 -2.21 -7.82 -27.71
CA GLY A 69 -1.33 -8.92 -28.10
C GLY A 69 -0.23 -9.24 -27.09
N GLU A 70 -0.30 -8.72 -25.87
CA GLU A 70 0.68 -9.03 -24.82
C GLU A 70 0.36 -10.36 -24.14
N ASN A 71 1.39 -11.05 -23.66
CA ASN A 71 1.27 -12.26 -22.85
C ASN A 71 1.05 -11.86 -21.39
N VAL A 72 -0.21 -11.95 -20.95
CA VAL A 72 -0.65 -11.40 -19.66
C VAL A 72 -0.72 -12.50 -18.59
N LEU A 73 0.05 -12.32 -17.52
CA LEU A 73 -0.10 -13.08 -16.28
C LEU A 73 -0.98 -12.29 -15.32
N PHE A 74 -2.17 -12.82 -15.03
CA PHE A 74 -3.10 -12.26 -14.04
C PHE A 74 -3.61 -13.40 -13.16
N PRO A 75 -2.90 -13.71 -12.06
CA PRO A 75 -3.20 -14.85 -11.19
C PRO A 75 -4.08 -14.47 -10.00
N MET A 76 -4.59 -15.49 -9.30
CA MET A 76 -5.33 -15.36 -8.06
C MET A 76 -4.95 -16.48 -7.09
N GLY A 77 -5.08 -16.22 -5.79
CA GLY A 77 -4.82 -17.16 -4.71
C GLY A 77 -5.42 -16.67 -3.39
N TYR A 78 -4.98 -17.29 -2.28
CA TYR A 78 -5.57 -17.03 -0.98
C TYR A 78 -4.49 -16.96 0.10
N ASP A 79 -4.51 -15.85 0.85
CA ASP A 79 -3.72 -15.71 2.07
C ASP A 79 -4.51 -16.32 3.24
N ALA A 80 -4.30 -17.60 3.49
CA ALA A 80 -5.22 -18.42 4.28
C ALA A 80 -4.73 -18.76 5.69
N PHE A 81 -3.45 -18.53 6.01
CA PHE A 81 -2.94 -18.59 7.37
C PHE A 81 -3.28 -17.31 8.17
N GLY A 82 -3.14 -17.38 9.49
CA GLY A 82 -3.17 -16.25 10.39
C GLY A 82 -4.41 -16.10 11.24
N LEU A 83 -4.37 -15.07 12.08
CA LEU A 83 -5.36 -14.77 13.12
C LEU A 83 -6.81 -14.67 12.67
N PRO A 84 -7.15 -14.08 11.51
CA PRO A 84 -8.56 -13.94 11.14
C PRO A 84 -9.27 -15.28 10.97
N THR A 85 -8.63 -16.23 10.29
CA THR A 85 -9.17 -17.57 10.08
C THR A 85 -9.23 -18.37 11.38
N GLU A 86 -8.15 -18.31 12.17
CA GLU A 86 -8.08 -19.03 13.44
C GLU A 86 -9.09 -18.51 14.46
N ASN A 87 -9.24 -17.22 14.63
CA ASN A 87 -10.24 -16.63 15.52
C ASN A 87 -11.68 -16.98 15.11
N TYR A 88 -11.95 -17.01 13.78
CA TYR A 88 -13.25 -17.48 13.28
C TYR A 88 -13.48 -18.96 13.59
N ALA A 89 -12.45 -19.79 13.42
CA ALA A 89 -12.48 -21.22 13.67
C ALA A 89 -12.73 -21.52 15.16
N ILE A 90 -12.01 -20.86 16.07
CA ILE A 90 -12.20 -20.99 17.53
C ILE A 90 -13.63 -20.60 17.92
N LYS A 91 -14.13 -19.44 17.43
CA LYS A 91 -15.49 -18.96 17.74
C LYS A 91 -16.59 -19.94 17.31
N ASN A 92 -16.38 -20.68 16.23
CA ASN A 92 -17.36 -21.60 15.67
C ASN A 92 -17.08 -23.07 16.03
N HIS A 93 -16.05 -23.36 16.83
CA HIS A 93 -15.62 -24.73 17.22
C HIS A 93 -15.38 -25.64 16.00
N ILE A 94 -14.68 -25.11 14.98
CA ILE A 94 -14.34 -25.82 13.73
C ILE A 94 -12.84 -25.75 13.53
N HIS A 95 -12.22 -26.83 13.05
CA HIS A 95 -10.79 -26.82 12.74
C HIS A 95 -10.46 -25.79 11.63
N PRO A 96 -9.41 -24.97 11.76
CA PRO A 96 -9.09 -23.88 10.81
C PRO A 96 -8.84 -24.38 9.39
N ALA A 97 -8.31 -25.58 9.18
CA ALA A 97 -8.15 -26.17 7.85
C ALA A 97 -9.49 -26.39 7.14
N VAL A 98 -10.55 -26.82 7.88
CA VAL A 98 -11.89 -26.99 7.34
C VAL A 98 -12.51 -25.64 6.97
N VAL A 99 -12.38 -24.66 7.84
CA VAL A 99 -12.83 -23.28 7.58
C VAL A 99 -12.15 -22.73 6.34
N THR A 100 -10.83 -22.87 6.25
CA THR A 100 -10.03 -22.41 5.12
C THR A 100 -10.52 -23.04 3.81
N LYS A 101 -10.66 -24.37 3.77
CA LYS A 101 -11.14 -25.08 2.58
C LYS A 101 -12.51 -24.59 2.11
N ASN A 102 -13.46 -24.45 3.04
CA ASN A 102 -14.82 -24.01 2.72
C ASN A 102 -14.86 -22.54 2.24
N ASN A 103 -14.11 -21.69 2.91
CA ASN A 103 -14.05 -20.27 2.56
C ASN A 103 -13.36 -20.06 1.20
N ILE A 104 -12.27 -20.76 0.91
CA ILE A 104 -11.61 -20.71 -0.40
C ILE A 104 -12.59 -21.10 -1.49
N ALA A 105 -13.36 -22.19 -1.31
CA ALA A 105 -14.36 -22.61 -2.29
C ALA A 105 -15.42 -21.51 -2.55
N THR A 106 -15.87 -20.84 -1.48
CA THR A 106 -16.84 -19.72 -1.59
C THR A 106 -16.22 -18.53 -2.32
N PHE A 107 -15.02 -18.11 -1.93
CA PHE A 107 -14.31 -16.99 -2.58
C PHE A 107 -14.04 -17.26 -4.06
N ARG A 108 -13.56 -18.47 -4.37
CA ARG A 108 -13.33 -18.90 -5.75
C ARG A 108 -14.60 -18.82 -6.60
N GLY A 109 -15.72 -19.37 -6.08
CA GLY A 109 -17.00 -19.30 -6.78
C GLY A 109 -17.47 -17.86 -7.03
N GLN A 110 -17.29 -16.96 -6.06
CA GLN A 110 -17.65 -15.55 -6.22
C GLN A 110 -16.75 -14.82 -7.23
N LEU A 111 -15.44 -15.11 -7.24
CA LEU A 111 -14.49 -14.53 -8.20
C LEU A 111 -14.77 -15.04 -9.63
N GLN A 112 -15.08 -16.32 -9.76
CA GLN A 112 -15.49 -16.91 -11.04
C GLN A 112 -16.82 -16.32 -11.53
N ALA A 113 -17.81 -16.14 -10.65
CA ALA A 113 -19.09 -15.55 -11.00
C ALA A 113 -18.96 -14.11 -11.53
N LEU A 114 -17.93 -13.36 -11.11
CA LEU A 114 -17.61 -12.03 -11.63
C LEU A 114 -16.92 -12.06 -13.00
N GLY A 115 -16.57 -13.24 -13.51
CA GLY A 115 -15.98 -13.41 -14.83
C GLY A 115 -14.60 -12.77 -14.98
N TYR A 116 -13.78 -12.77 -13.93
CA TYR A 116 -12.41 -12.23 -14.02
C TYR A 116 -11.52 -13.12 -14.88
N SER A 117 -10.64 -12.50 -15.64
CA SER A 117 -9.70 -13.17 -16.54
C SER A 117 -8.44 -13.70 -15.82
N PHE A 118 -8.62 -14.28 -14.63
CA PHE A 118 -7.53 -14.91 -13.90
C PHE A 118 -7.03 -16.17 -14.60
N ASP A 119 -5.72 -16.39 -14.53
CA ASP A 119 -5.11 -17.68 -14.89
C ASP A 119 -5.25 -18.65 -13.71
N TRP A 120 -6.34 -19.43 -13.70
CA TRP A 120 -6.68 -20.33 -12.60
C TRP A 120 -5.74 -21.54 -12.46
N ASP A 121 -4.94 -21.85 -13.49
CA ASP A 121 -3.89 -22.88 -13.38
C ASP A 121 -2.76 -22.43 -12.45
N ARG A 122 -2.65 -21.12 -12.22
CA ARG A 122 -1.65 -20.53 -11.34
C ARG A 122 -2.21 -20.17 -9.95
N GLU A 123 -3.35 -20.76 -9.58
CA GLU A 123 -3.94 -20.56 -8.26
C GLU A 123 -3.01 -21.08 -7.15
N ILE A 124 -2.87 -20.32 -6.07
CA ILE A 124 -2.07 -20.70 -4.90
C ILE A 124 -2.87 -20.54 -3.61
N ASN A 125 -2.46 -21.29 -2.59
CA ASN A 125 -2.98 -21.22 -1.23
C ASN A 125 -1.80 -21.25 -0.24
N THR A 126 -1.67 -20.24 0.60
CA THR A 126 -0.55 -20.14 1.55
C THR A 126 -0.52 -21.27 2.58
N THR A 127 -1.66 -21.98 2.81
CA THR A 127 -1.74 -23.12 3.71
C THR A 127 -1.40 -24.46 3.04
N ASP A 128 -1.12 -24.46 1.74
CA ASP A 128 -0.66 -25.67 1.04
C ASP A 128 0.79 -25.97 1.45
N PRO A 129 1.12 -27.21 1.91
CA PRO A 129 2.48 -27.64 2.18
C PRO A 129 3.47 -27.38 1.03
N LYS A 130 3.02 -27.51 -0.22
CA LYS A 130 3.82 -27.19 -1.41
C LYS A 130 4.13 -25.71 -1.55
N TYR A 131 3.33 -24.83 -0.94
CA TYR A 131 3.56 -23.40 -0.87
C TYR A 131 4.46 -23.05 0.32
N PHE A 132 4.05 -23.37 1.55
CA PHE A 132 4.75 -22.90 2.73
C PHE A 132 6.11 -23.58 2.95
N LYS A 133 6.38 -24.72 2.30
CA LYS A 133 7.75 -25.25 2.17
C LYS A 133 8.74 -24.16 1.77
N TRP A 134 8.37 -23.32 0.83
CA TRP A 134 9.24 -22.26 0.34
C TRP A 134 9.26 -21.03 1.23
N THR A 135 8.20 -20.71 1.94
CA THR A 135 8.23 -19.73 3.03
C THR A 135 9.24 -20.14 4.10
N GLN A 136 9.22 -21.41 4.50
CA GLN A 136 10.17 -21.99 5.44
C GLN A 136 11.60 -21.98 4.90
N TRP A 137 11.77 -22.29 3.62
CA TRP A 137 13.08 -22.21 2.96
C TRP A 137 13.64 -20.78 2.98
N ILE A 138 12.84 -19.76 2.66
CA ILE A 138 13.28 -18.36 2.72
C ILE A 138 13.68 -18.00 4.14
N PHE A 139 12.91 -18.41 5.16
CA PHE A 139 13.28 -18.19 6.56
C PHE A 139 14.63 -18.83 6.90
N LEU A 140 14.88 -20.05 6.46
CA LEU A 140 16.19 -20.70 6.66
C LEU A 140 17.33 -19.92 5.99
N GLN A 141 17.12 -19.39 4.80
CA GLN A 141 18.13 -18.55 4.14
C GLN A 141 18.36 -17.25 4.92
N LEU A 142 17.31 -16.58 5.41
CA LEU A 142 17.43 -15.41 6.29
C LEU A 142 18.22 -15.74 7.57
N TYR A 143 17.95 -16.89 8.18
CA TYR A 143 18.67 -17.36 9.37
C TYR A 143 20.15 -17.63 9.08
N LYS A 144 20.47 -18.37 8.01
CA LYS A 144 21.84 -18.65 7.58
C LYS A 144 22.66 -17.39 7.30
N ASN A 145 22.00 -16.33 6.84
CA ASN A 145 22.63 -15.03 6.54
C ASN A 145 22.61 -14.06 7.75
N GLY A 146 22.21 -14.52 8.93
CA GLY A 146 22.18 -13.71 10.17
C GLY A 146 21.12 -12.59 10.16
N LEU A 147 20.12 -12.71 9.29
CA LEU A 147 18.99 -11.76 9.21
C LEU A 147 17.81 -12.19 10.10
N ALA A 148 17.68 -13.48 10.41
CA ALA A 148 16.73 -13.97 11.41
C ALA A 148 17.47 -14.30 12.71
N TYR A 149 16.96 -13.84 13.85
CA TYR A 149 17.53 -14.08 15.17
C TYR A 149 16.45 -14.10 16.26
N LYS A 150 16.73 -14.71 17.39
CA LYS A 150 15.83 -14.77 18.55
C LYS A 150 16.35 -13.85 19.64
N ALA A 151 15.47 -12.99 20.19
CA ALA A 151 15.80 -12.05 21.25
C ALA A 151 14.68 -11.97 22.29
N LYS A 152 15.05 -11.79 23.56
CA LYS A 152 14.13 -11.46 24.64
C LYS A 152 14.00 -9.94 24.72
N MET A 153 12.78 -9.41 24.57
CA MET A 153 12.54 -7.97 24.53
C MET A 153 11.11 -7.62 24.90
N PRO A 154 10.83 -6.39 25.31
CA PRO A 154 9.47 -5.90 25.45
C PRO A 154 8.79 -5.83 24.05
N VAL A 155 7.65 -6.51 23.93
CA VAL A 155 6.87 -6.59 22.69
C VAL A 155 5.45 -6.13 22.92
N ASN A 156 4.76 -5.78 21.82
CA ASN A 156 3.33 -5.47 21.83
C ASN A 156 2.53 -6.77 21.98
N TRP A 157 1.69 -6.85 23.00
CA TRP A 157 0.86 -8.01 23.31
C TRP A 157 -0.61 -7.64 23.21
N CYS A 158 -1.35 -8.32 22.33
CA CYS A 158 -2.80 -8.18 22.26
C CYS A 158 -3.47 -9.01 23.36
N THR A 159 -4.25 -8.37 24.22
CA THR A 159 -4.91 -9.04 25.36
C THR A 159 -6.02 -10.00 24.96
N SER A 160 -6.68 -9.74 23.82
CA SER A 160 -7.77 -10.58 23.28
C SER A 160 -7.24 -11.68 22.34
N CYS A 161 -6.37 -11.33 21.39
CA CYS A 161 -5.78 -12.31 20.50
C CYS A 161 -4.75 -13.21 21.21
N LYS A 162 -4.27 -12.81 22.38
CA LYS A 162 -3.27 -13.54 23.21
C LYS A 162 -2.01 -13.88 22.41
N CYS A 163 -1.53 -12.93 21.63
CA CYS A 163 -0.29 -13.08 20.86
C CYS A 163 0.49 -11.77 20.73
N VAL A 164 1.74 -11.90 20.33
CA VAL A 164 2.62 -10.77 20.02
C VAL A 164 2.22 -10.15 18.67
N LEU A 165 2.32 -8.83 18.60
CA LEU A 165 2.10 -8.02 17.39
C LEU A 165 3.39 -7.31 17.01
N ALA A 166 3.61 -7.15 15.71
CA ALA A 166 4.61 -6.24 15.20
C ALA A 166 4.19 -4.78 15.46
N ASN A 167 5.14 -3.85 15.39
CA ASN A 167 4.84 -2.43 15.63
C ASN A 167 3.81 -1.89 14.61
N GLU A 168 3.88 -2.38 13.40
CA GLU A 168 3.02 -2.05 12.28
C GLU A 168 1.56 -2.54 12.45
N GLU A 169 1.33 -3.53 13.30
CA GLU A 169 0.01 -4.11 13.59
C GLU A 169 -0.71 -3.44 14.78
N VAL A 170 -0.13 -2.35 15.31
CA VAL A 170 -0.70 -1.58 16.43
C VAL A 170 -1.06 -0.17 15.93
N VAL A 171 -2.34 0.19 16.03
CA VAL A 171 -2.88 1.49 15.64
C VAL A 171 -3.52 2.13 16.87
N GLU A 172 -3.08 3.33 17.24
CA GLU A 172 -3.62 4.06 18.41
C GLU A 172 -3.69 3.20 19.70
N ASN A 173 -2.67 2.40 19.94
CA ASN A 173 -2.54 1.49 21.08
C ASN A 173 -3.57 0.33 21.13
N VAL A 174 -4.23 0.04 20.03
CA VAL A 174 -5.11 -1.13 19.87
C VAL A 174 -4.62 -2.06 18.79
N CYS A 175 -4.99 -3.32 18.91
CA CYS A 175 -4.73 -4.33 17.89
C CYS A 175 -5.52 -4.00 16.62
N GLU A 176 -4.84 -3.84 15.49
CA GLU A 176 -5.47 -3.58 14.19
C GLU A 176 -6.55 -4.62 13.84
N ARG A 177 -6.38 -5.86 14.28
CA ARG A 177 -7.25 -6.99 13.95
C ARG A 177 -8.52 -7.06 14.77
N CYS A 178 -8.43 -6.88 16.10
CA CYS A 178 -9.57 -7.08 17.00
C CYS A 178 -10.02 -5.83 17.74
N GLY A 179 -9.27 -4.71 17.63
CA GLY A 179 -9.56 -3.47 18.31
C GLY A 179 -9.32 -3.47 19.82
N SER A 180 -8.79 -4.56 20.38
CA SER A 180 -8.53 -4.68 21.82
C SER A 180 -7.26 -3.96 22.22
N PRO A 181 -7.16 -3.52 23.50
CA PRO A 181 -5.97 -2.85 24.02
C PRO A 181 -4.71 -3.73 23.89
N VAL A 182 -3.62 -3.07 23.54
CA VAL A 182 -2.28 -3.67 23.46
C VAL A 182 -1.48 -3.25 24.68
N VAL A 183 -0.81 -4.21 25.30
CA VAL A 183 0.07 -3.99 26.48
C VAL A 183 1.50 -4.40 26.15
N ARG A 184 2.47 -3.92 26.93
CA ARG A 184 3.86 -4.38 26.85
C ARG A 184 4.04 -5.65 27.66
N LYS A 185 4.69 -6.66 27.04
CA LYS A 185 5.04 -7.92 27.68
C LYS A 185 6.45 -8.33 27.26
N GLU A 186 7.28 -8.76 28.20
CA GLU A 186 8.59 -9.33 27.89
C GLU A 186 8.44 -10.73 27.31
N LYS A 187 8.93 -10.93 26.09
CA LYS A 187 8.88 -12.23 25.40
C LYS A 187 10.15 -12.50 24.60
N SER A 188 10.51 -13.77 24.51
CA SER A 188 11.50 -14.23 23.53
C SER A 188 10.83 -14.35 22.17
N GLN A 189 11.35 -13.63 21.17
CA GLN A 189 10.73 -13.49 19.84
C GLN A 189 11.74 -13.71 18.73
N TRP A 190 11.28 -14.29 17.63
CA TRP A 190 12.00 -14.22 16.36
C TRP A 190 11.88 -12.85 15.77
N MET A 191 13.01 -12.32 15.30
CA MET A 191 13.16 -11.00 14.70
C MET A 191 13.80 -11.13 13.35
N LEU A 192 13.37 -10.32 12.39
CA LEU A 192 14.06 -10.17 11.10
C LEU A 192 14.71 -8.80 11.02
N ARG A 193 16.00 -8.75 10.62
CA ARG A 193 16.82 -7.53 10.53
C ARG A 193 16.49 -6.71 9.29
N ILE A 194 15.23 -6.28 9.16
CA ILE A 194 14.79 -5.38 8.09
C ILE A 194 15.57 -4.05 8.11
N THR A 195 16.05 -3.63 9.29
CA THR A 195 16.84 -2.41 9.45
C THR A 195 18.15 -2.42 8.64
N ARG A 196 18.72 -3.58 8.35
CA ARG A 196 19.89 -3.69 7.46
C ARG A 196 19.58 -3.28 6.01
N TYR A 197 18.31 -3.27 5.63
CA TYR A 197 17.84 -2.88 4.31
C TYR A 197 17.24 -1.48 4.30
N ALA A 198 17.16 -0.77 5.43
CA ALA A 198 16.49 0.52 5.57
C ALA A 198 16.93 1.54 4.52
N GLN A 199 18.24 1.71 4.29
CA GLN A 199 18.76 2.64 3.29
C GLN A 199 18.34 2.23 1.87
N ARG A 200 18.53 0.95 1.49
CA ARG A 200 18.14 0.45 0.16
C ARG A 200 16.63 0.51 -0.08
N LEU A 201 15.81 0.26 0.96
CA LEU A 201 14.36 0.42 0.89
C LEU A 201 13.95 1.86 0.60
N LEU A 202 14.75 2.86 1.02
CA LEU A 202 14.54 4.27 0.69
C LEU A 202 15.04 4.62 -0.71
N ASP A 203 16.28 4.27 -1.01
CA ASP A 203 16.95 4.69 -2.25
C ASP A 203 16.22 4.13 -3.48
N ASP A 204 15.87 2.85 -3.45
CA ASP A 204 15.21 2.16 -4.56
C ASP A 204 13.72 2.58 -4.74
N LEU A 205 13.15 3.44 -3.85
CA LEU A 205 11.84 4.07 -4.09
C LEU A 205 11.88 5.05 -5.27
N ASP A 206 13.05 5.57 -5.61
CA ASP A 206 13.19 6.49 -6.73
C ASP A 206 13.20 5.76 -8.08
N ASP A 207 13.51 4.46 -8.08
CA ASP A 207 13.57 3.61 -9.27
C ASP A 207 12.21 3.00 -9.68
N VAL A 208 11.14 3.18 -8.89
CA VAL A 208 9.83 2.56 -9.10
C VAL A 208 8.72 3.58 -9.32
N ASP A 209 7.72 3.22 -10.15
CA ASP A 209 6.51 4.02 -10.40
C ASP A 209 5.42 3.72 -9.34
N PHE A 210 5.72 4.06 -8.09
CA PHE A 210 4.72 4.00 -7.02
C PHE A 210 4.03 5.36 -6.87
N ILE A 211 2.72 5.36 -6.57
CA ILE A 211 2.01 6.61 -6.29
C ILE A 211 2.68 7.35 -5.13
N GLU A 212 2.76 8.67 -5.21
CA GLU A 212 3.55 9.49 -4.29
C GLU A 212 3.15 9.30 -2.81
N ARG A 213 1.87 9.09 -2.53
CA ARG A 213 1.38 8.79 -1.16
C ARG A 213 2.03 7.56 -0.56
N VAL A 214 2.24 6.50 -1.35
CA VAL A 214 2.92 5.27 -0.92
C VAL A 214 4.39 5.56 -0.62
N LYS A 215 5.07 6.28 -1.51
CA LYS A 215 6.48 6.65 -1.31
C LYS A 215 6.67 7.48 -0.05
N ILE A 216 5.82 8.50 0.15
CA ILE A 216 5.86 9.37 1.35
C ILE A 216 5.63 8.55 2.63
N GLN A 217 4.63 7.67 2.65
CA GLN A 217 4.36 6.85 3.83
C GLN A 217 5.52 5.91 4.16
N GLN A 218 6.13 5.25 3.16
CA GLN A 218 7.30 4.40 3.40
C GLN A 218 8.51 5.21 3.85
N ARG A 219 8.80 6.36 3.23
CA ARG A 219 9.89 7.26 3.67
C ARG A 219 9.70 7.69 5.13
N ASN A 220 8.50 8.10 5.50
CA ASN A 220 8.18 8.52 6.87
C ASN A 220 8.28 7.38 7.88
N TRP A 221 7.85 6.16 7.49
CA TRP A 221 7.93 4.98 8.33
C TRP A 221 9.36 4.53 8.57
N ILE A 222 10.16 4.46 7.51
CA ILE A 222 11.59 4.15 7.60
C ILE A 222 12.31 5.26 8.37
N GLY A 223 11.96 6.52 8.15
CA GLY A 223 12.33 7.66 8.97
C GLY A 223 13.84 7.86 9.10
N ARG A 224 14.53 7.99 7.95
CA ARG A 224 15.97 8.28 7.92
C ARG A 224 16.26 9.65 8.50
N SER A 225 17.17 9.71 9.44
CA SER A 225 17.70 10.96 10.02
C SER A 225 19.23 10.97 9.98
N THR A 226 19.78 12.12 9.61
CA THR A 226 21.22 12.37 9.66
C THR A 226 21.54 13.26 10.84
N GLY A 227 22.59 12.95 11.57
CA GLY A 227 23.01 13.69 12.73
C GLY A 227 24.37 13.24 13.20
N ALA A 228 24.59 13.31 14.50
CA ALA A 228 25.80 12.81 15.14
C ALA A 228 25.48 11.98 16.39
N GLU A 229 26.26 10.94 16.65
CA GLU A 229 26.39 10.37 17.97
C GLU A 229 27.38 11.22 18.76
N VAL A 230 27.02 11.59 19.98
CA VAL A 230 27.82 12.42 20.86
C VAL A 230 27.98 11.71 22.21
N ARG A 231 29.19 11.66 22.73
CA ARG A 231 29.53 11.01 23.99
C ARG A 231 29.67 12.05 25.09
N PHE A 232 28.72 12.04 26.00
CA PHE A 232 28.75 12.84 27.22
C PHE A 232 29.43 12.03 28.32
N GLY A 233 30.26 12.65 29.11
CA GLY A 233 30.73 12.06 30.36
C GLY A 233 29.66 12.12 31.46
N SER A 234 29.83 11.34 32.52
CA SER A 234 29.07 11.49 33.77
C SER A 234 30.00 11.73 34.95
N THR A 235 29.50 12.40 36.00
CA THR A 235 30.25 12.58 37.24
C THR A 235 30.50 11.22 37.97
N PHE A 236 29.83 10.17 37.54
CA PHE A 236 30.10 8.80 38.00
C PHE A 236 31.20 8.09 37.20
N GLY A 237 31.72 8.73 36.12
CA GLY A 237 32.80 8.18 35.30
C GLY A 237 32.34 7.32 34.14
N ASP A 238 31.03 7.16 33.90
CA ASP A 238 30.48 6.45 32.77
C ASP A 238 30.26 7.40 31.59
N GLU A 239 30.24 6.83 30.38
CA GLU A 239 29.93 7.53 29.15
C GLU A 239 28.45 7.37 28.80
N ILE A 240 27.79 8.44 28.39
CA ILE A 240 26.41 8.48 27.93
C ILE A 240 26.41 8.86 26.45
N THR A 241 26.09 7.96 25.57
CA THR A 241 26.00 8.23 24.14
C THR A 241 24.61 8.72 23.79
N VAL A 242 24.50 9.85 23.10
CA VAL A 242 23.25 10.42 22.57
C VAL A 242 23.32 10.53 21.06
N PHE A 243 22.19 10.36 20.37
CA PHE A 243 22.04 10.70 18.97
C PHE A 243 21.25 11.98 18.83
N THR A 244 21.76 12.92 18.03
CA THR A 244 21.08 14.19 17.74
C THR A 244 21.11 14.52 16.25
N THR A 245 20.01 15.03 15.72
CA THR A 245 19.93 15.61 14.35
C THR A 245 20.40 17.06 14.32
N ARG A 246 20.64 17.65 15.52
CA ARG A 246 21.04 19.04 15.71
C ARG A 246 22.34 19.11 16.54
N PRO A 247 23.47 18.57 16.04
CA PRO A 247 24.75 18.67 16.74
C PRO A 247 25.23 20.13 16.86
N ASP A 248 24.78 21.02 15.96
CA ASP A 248 25.04 22.47 16.01
C ASP A 248 24.57 23.13 17.32
N THR A 249 23.51 22.59 17.95
CA THR A 249 22.94 23.15 19.18
C THR A 249 23.56 22.59 20.48
N LEU A 250 24.64 21.84 20.40
CA LEU A 250 25.24 21.11 21.53
C LEU A 250 25.66 22.04 22.68
N PHE A 251 26.08 23.28 22.39
CA PHE A 251 26.40 24.28 23.40
C PHE A 251 25.18 24.74 24.22
N GLY A 252 23.96 24.59 23.67
CA GLY A 252 22.70 24.86 24.33
C GLY A 252 22.06 23.66 25.06
N ALA A 253 22.75 22.51 25.11
CA ALA A 253 22.32 21.39 25.89
C ALA A 253 22.49 21.66 27.38
N THR A 254 21.37 21.80 28.11
CA THR A 254 21.34 22.22 29.51
C THR A 254 20.89 21.13 30.47
N TYR A 255 20.37 20.02 29.95
CA TYR A 255 20.09 18.80 30.71
C TYR A 255 20.09 17.58 29.78
N MET A 256 20.10 16.40 30.38
CA MET A 256 19.98 15.12 29.67
C MET A 256 18.78 14.36 30.19
N VAL A 257 18.20 13.51 29.33
CA VAL A 257 17.14 12.62 29.72
C VAL A 257 17.46 11.20 29.27
N LEU A 258 17.37 10.25 30.17
CA LEU A 258 17.48 8.81 29.91
C LEU A 258 16.09 8.19 29.88
N SER A 259 15.95 7.11 29.11
CA SER A 259 14.75 6.27 29.21
C SER A 259 14.71 5.59 30.58
N PRO A 260 13.53 5.32 31.15
CA PRO A 260 13.42 4.59 32.42
C PRO A 260 14.08 3.21 32.40
N GLU A 261 14.27 2.61 31.24
CA GLU A 261 14.88 1.30 31.01
C GLU A 261 16.37 1.36 30.64
N HIS A 262 17.01 2.54 30.70
CA HIS A 262 18.39 2.71 30.28
C HIS A 262 19.36 1.88 31.15
N PRO A 263 20.30 1.10 30.56
CA PRO A 263 21.18 0.17 31.32
C PRO A 263 22.05 0.83 32.43
N LEU A 264 22.40 2.13 32.24
CA LEU A 264 23.15 2.86 33.23
C LEU A 264 22.41 3.03 34.57
N LEU A 265 21.06 3.05 34.55
CA LEU A 265 20.27 3.19 35.79
C LEU A 265 20.46 2.00 36.71
N GLU A 266 20.51 0.77 36.20
CA GLU A 266 20.78 -0.42 36.96
C GLU A 266 22.17 -0.35 37.64
N ARG A 267 23.17 0.11 36.89
CA ARG A 267 24.55 0.31 37.35
C ARG A 267 24.69 1.42 38.38
N TRP A 268 23.85 2.45 38.31
CA TRP A 268 23.92 3.62 39.16
C TRP A 268 23.03 3.54 40.39
N MET A 269 22.13 2.58 40.49
CA MET A 269 21.06 2.53 41.48
C MET A 269 21.58 2.62 42.94
N ASP A 270 22.66 1.94 43.24
CA ASP A 270 23.28 1.95 44.60
C ASP A 270 24.06 3.24 44.94
N ARG A 271 24.27 4.11 43.92
CA ARG A 271 25.00 5.37 44.03
C ARG A 271 24.10 6.59 44.00
N LEU A 272 22.84 6.43 43.57
CA LEU A 272 21.86 7.49 43.54
C LEU A 272 21.37 7.85 44.93
N THR A 273 21.19 9.18 45.18
CA THR A 273 20.68 9.64 46.50
C THR A 273 19.15 9.51 46.60
N ASN A 274 18.44 9.26 45.50
CA ASN A 274 16.99 9.12 45.44
C ASN A 274 16.56 7.84 44.70
N ALA A 275 17.24 6.74 44.90
CA ALA A 275 17.01 5.47 44.22
C ALA A 275 15.56 4.97 44.29
N ASP A 276 14.89 5.15 45.44
CA ASP A 276 13.49 4.72 45.62
C ASP A 276 12.50 5.49 44.71
N GLU A 277 12.70 6.81 44.54
CA GLU A 277 11.91 7.64 43.63
C GLU A 277 12.12 7.23 42.19
N VAL A 278 13.37 6.91 41.80
CA VAL A 278 13.73 6.42 40.47
C VAL A 278 13.04 5.09 40.18
N LYS A 279 13.07 4.13 41.12
CA LYS A 279 12.40 2.82 40.99
C LYS A 279 10.89 2.97 40.85
N ALA A 280 10.25 3.81 41.68
CA ALA A 280 8.82 4.05 41.58
C ALA A 280 8.43 4.65 40.21
N TYR A 281 9.26 5.53 39.65
CA TYR A 281 9.02 6.09 38.30
C TYR A 281 9.23 5.04 37.21
N GLN A 282 10.23 4.19 37.31
CA GLN A 282 10.45 3.06 36.38
C GLN A 282 9.22 2.12 36.33
N GLU A 283 8.68 1.76 37.49
CA GLU A 283 7.48 0.91 37.60
C GLU A 283 6.27 1.58 36.94
N ALA A 284 6.03 2.88 37.22
CA ALA A 284 4.95 3.64 36.61
C ALA A 284 5.09 3.78 35.07
N ALA A 285 6.32 3.98 34.59
CA ALA A 285 6.60 4.07 33.15
C ALA A 285 6.44 2.71 32.45
N ALA A 286 6.83 1.61 33.08
CA ALA A 286 6.68 0.26 32.53
C ALA A 286 5.22 -0.16 32.31
N ALA A 287 4.27 0.45 33.06
CA ALA A 287 2.85 0.20 32.90
C ALA A 287 2.24 0.91 31.66
N LYS A 288 2.98 1.85 31.03
CA LYS A 288 2.52 2.64 29.88
C LYS A 288 3.01 2.04 28.57
N SER A 289 2.17 2.14 27.52
CA SER A 289 2.58 1.83 26.14
C SER A 289 3.48 2.92 25.55
N ASP A 290 4.19 2.60 24.47
CA ASP A 290 5.02 3.60 23.75
C ASP A 290 4.16 4.75 23.22
N PHE A 291 2.93 4.48 22.78
CA PHE A 291 1.98 5.50 22.31
C PHE A 291 1.62 6.47 23.45
N GLU A 292 1.25 5.95 24.61
CA GLU A 292 0.94 6.76 25.79
C GLU A 292 2.12 7.59 26.27
N ARG A 293 3.33 7.08 26.10
CA ARG A 293 4.57 7.76 26.49
C ARG A 293 4.96 8.90 25.53
N THR A 294 4.62 8.79 24.25
CA THR A 294 5.05 9.74 23.20
C THR A 294 4.01 10.77 22.80
N GLU A 295 2.79 10.71 23.32
CA GLU A 295 1.72 11.66 22.98
C GLU A 295 2.06 13.08 23.46
N LEU A 296 2.13 14.02 22.52
CA LEU A 296 2.59 15.39 22.73
C LEU A 296 1.69 16.24 23.65
N THR A 297 0.44 15.86 23.83
CA THR A 297 -0.55 16.62 24.61
C THR A 297 -0.50 16.32 26.11
N LYS A 298 0.28 15.36 26.53
CA LYS A 298 0.37 14.98 27.95
C LYS A 298 1.34 15.84 28.73
N GLU A 299 0.99 16.01 30.01
CA GLU A 299 1.87 16.67 30.99
C GLU A 299 3.23 15.99 31.06
N LYS A 300 4.32 16.77 30.94
CA LYS A 300 5.69 16.24 31.03
C LYS A 300 5.97 15.74 32.44
N THR A 301 6.40 14.48 32.54
CA THR A 301 6.77 13.84 33.81
C THR A 301 8.24 13.43 33.77
N GLY A 302 8.87 13.35 34.89
CA GLY A 302 10.28 12.92 34.99
C GLY A 302 10.80 13.00 36.40
N VAL A 303 11.92 12.33 36.68
CA VAL A 303 12.64 12.37 37.96
C VAL A 303 14.08 12.71 37.69
N GLN A 304 14.60 13.71 38.38
CA GLN A 304 16.02 14.05 38.35
C GLN A 304 16.84 12.98 39.11
N LEU A 305 17.93 12.53 38.52
CA LEU A 305 18.81 11.58 39.18
C LEU A 305 19.69 12.30 40.21
N GLY A 306 19.52 11.95 41.47
CA GLY A 306 20.27 12.53 42.61
C GLY A 306 21.70 12.00 42.70
N GLY A 307 22.67 12.92 42.78
CA GLY A 307 24.11 12.57 42.98
C GLY A 307 24.91 12.40 41.68
N VAL A 308 24.26 12.40 40.49
CA VAL A 308 24.92 12.25 39.20
C VAL A 308 24.56 13.41 38.27
N LYS A 309 25.53 13.84 37.47
CA LYS A 309 25.36 14.83 36.41
C LYS A 309 26.02 14.37 35.13
N GLY A 310 25.53 14.83 34.00
CA GLY A 310 26.16 14.72 32.69
C GLY A 310 27.23 15.83 32.52
N ILE A 311 28.26 15.53 31.75
CA ILE A 311 29.32 16.49 31.42
C ILE A 311 29.23 16.75 29.91
N ASN A 312 28.86 17.96 29.54
CA ASN A 312 28.78 18.37 28.15
C ASN A 312 30.18 18.38 27.51
N PRO A 313 30.45 17.61 26.45
CA PRO A 313 31.80 17.40 25.93
C PRO A 313 32.40 18.64 25.22
N VAL A 314 31.59 19.64 24.81
CA VAL A 314 32.08 20.80 24.08
C VAL A 314 32.45 22.00 24.99
N ASN A 315 31.88 22.07 26.20
CA ASN A 315 32.12 23.19 27.11
C ASN A 315 32.46 22.77 28.54
N GLY A 316 32.45 21.44 28.84
CA GLY A 316 32.76 20.88 30.16
C GLY A 316 31.75 21.18 31.26
N LYS A 317 30.60 21.80 30.92
CA LYS A 317 29.56 22.09 31.93
C LYS A 317 28.93 20.83 32.46
N GLU A 318 28.73 20.79 33.78
CA GLU A 318 27.89 19.77 34.44
C GLU A 318 26.43 20.13 34.29
N ILE A 319 25.63 19.20 33.74
CA ILE A 319 24.20 19.35 33.51
C ILE A 319 23.39 18.26 34.23
N PRO A 320 22.19 18.54 34.73
CA PRO A 320 21.38 17.54 35.38
C PRO A 320 20.95 16.42 34.43
N ILE A 321 20.78 15.21 34.97
CA ILE A 321 20.27 14.06 34.25
C ILE A 321 18.90 13.71 34.83
N PHE A 322 17.92 13.51 33.96
CA PHE A 322 16.57 13.07 34.32
C PHE A 322 16.30 11.69 33.72
N ILE A 323 15.33 10.98 34.30
CA ILE A 323 14.60 9.92 33.59
C ILE A 323 13.23 10.45 33.24
N SER A 324 12.75 10.12 32.05
CA SER A 324 11.39 10.47 31.63
C SER A 324 10.83 9.44 30.65
N ASP A 325 9.53 9.23 30.73
CA ASP A 325 8.83 8.23 29.93
C ASP A 325 8.70 8.61 28.45
N TYR A 326 8.89 9.88 28.06
CA TYR A 326 8.89 10.27 26.65
C TYR A 326 10.17 9.86 25.89
N VAL A 327 11.23 9.44 26.59
CA VAL A 327 12.44 8.87 25.99
C VAL A 327 12.30 7.36 25.94
N LEU A 328 12.37 6.78 24.74
CA LEU A 328 12.22 5.33 24.53
C LEU A 328 13.59 4.65 24.43
N SER A 329 13.78 3.56 25.16
CA SER A 329 14.99 2.71 25.07
C SER A 329 15.15 2.04 23.71
N THR A 330 14.07 1.95 22.95
CA THR A 330 13.99 1.31 21.62
C THR A 330 14.31 2.26 20.47
N TYR A 331 14.51 3.56 20.74
CA TYR A 331 14.86 4.56 19.71
C TYR A 331 16.18 5.24 20.04
N GLY A 332 17.11 5.25 19.07
CA GLY A 332 18.44 5.79 19.26
C GLY A 332 19.24 5.03 20.33
N THR A 333 19.80 5.78 21.26
CA THR A 333 20.62 5.25 22.36
C THR A 333 19.86 5.08 23.68
N GLY A 334 18.56 5.41 23.70
CA GLY A 334 17.79 5.51 24.95
C GLY A 334 18.17 6.72 25.82
N ALA A 335 18.97 7.65 25.29
CA ALA A 335 19.39 8.89 25.92
C ALA A 335 19.28 10.06 24.96
N ILE A 336 18.89 11.22 25.44
CA ILE A 336 18.86 12.46 24.66
C ILE A 336 19.57 13.59 25.42
N MET A 337 20.18 14.49 24.65
CA MET A 337 20.50 15.83 25.12
C MET A 337 19.30 16.74 24.87
N ALA A 338 18.98 17.62 25.79
CA ALA A 338 17.86 18.53 25.69
C ALA A 338 18.34 19.97 25.44
N VAL A 339 17.73 20.62 24.44
CA VAL A 339 18.06 22.00 24.04
C VAL A 339 16.79 22.86 24.11
N PRO A 340 16.40 23.29 25.28
CA PRO A 340 15.12 23.96 25.51
C PRO A 340 14.91 25.25 24.74
N ALA A 341 15.97 25.94 24.32
CA ALA A 341 15.84 27.13 23.48
C ALA A 341 15.26 26.85 22.08
N HIS A 342 15.39 25.61 21.57
CA HIS A 342 15.12 25.25 20.16
C HIS A 342 14.26 24.00 19.96
N ASP A 343 13.64 23.48 21.02
CA ASP A 343 12.65 22.37 20.96
C ASP A 343 11.53 22.63 21.96
N ASP A 344 10.27 22.61 21.52
CA ASP A 344 9.09 22.90 22.35
C ASP A 344 8.95 21.94 23.54
N ARG A 345 9.24 20.65 23.32
CA ARG A 345 9.14 19.63 24.37
C ARG A 345 10.18 19.84 25.45
N ASP A 346 11.39 20.16 25.03
CA ASP A 346 12.50 20.45 25.93
C ASP A 346 12.26 21.76 26.68
N TRP A 347 11.64 22.75 26.03
CA TRP A 347 11.30 24.03 26.66
C TRP A 347 10.23 23.85 27.75
N GLU A 348 9.13 23.13 27.46
CA GLU A 348 8.09 22.81 28.44
C GLU A 348 8.66 22.07 29.65
N PHE A 349 9.52 21.07 29.41
CA PHE A 349 10.19 20.31 30.45
C PHE A 349 11.11 21.21 31.29
N ALA A 350 11.95 22.03 30.63
CA ALA A 350 12.85 22.95 31.32
C ALA A 350 12.11 23.96 32.20
N LYS A 351 10.98 24.50 31.73
CA LYS A 351 10.14 25.40 32.54
C LYS A 351 9.57 24.71 33.77
N LYS A 352 9.11 23.45 33.60
CA LYS A 352 8.54 22.68 34.73
C LYS A 352 9.59 22.33 35.79
N PHE A 353 10.79 21.92 35.36
CA PHE A 353 11.84 21.43 36.27
C PHE A 353 12.90 22.48 36.60
N GLY A 354 12.74 23.72 36.10
CA GLY A 354 13.66 24.83 36.42
C GLY A 354 15.04 24.69 35.77
N CYS A 355 15.17 24.06 34.62
CA CYS A 355 16.42 23.95 33.88
C CYS A 355 16.75 25.27 33.12
N GLU A 356 18.07 25.52 32.91
CA GLU A 356 18.55 26.68 32.16
C GLU A 356 18.11 26.62 30.70
N ILE A 357 17.81 27.79 30.10
CA ILE A 357 17.44 27.91 28.68
C ILE A 357 18.46 28.87 28.03
N ILE A 358 19.29 28.34 27.12
CA ILE A 358 20.38 29.08 26.45
C ILE A 358 20.08 29.13 24.94
N GLU A 359 19.93 30.36 24.41
CA GLU A 359 19.81 30.59 22.98
C GLU A 359 21.15 30.27 22.28
N VAL A 360 21.13 29.39 21.26
CA VAL A 360 22.31 29.05 20.46
C VAL A 360 22.13 29.27 18.96
N VAL A 361 20.89 29.49 18.52
CA VAL A 361 20.55 30.01 17.18
C VAL A 361 19.79 31.31 17.38
N LYS A 362 20.31 32.42 16.83
CA LYS A 362 19.74 33.77 17.02
C LYS A 362 18.31 33.84 16.46
N GLY A 363 17.35 34.20 17.30
CA GLY A 363 15.96 34.49 16.93
C GLY A 363 14.98 34.27 18.06
N GLY A 364 13.93 35.09 18.11
CA GLY A 364 12.88 35.02 19.12
C GLY A 364 13.28 35.41 20.55
N ASN A 365 12.31 35.23 21.47
CA ASN A 365 12.56 35.38 22.92
C ASN A 365 12.46 33.98 23.57
N VAL A 366 13.57 33.26 23.66
CA VAL A 366 13.63 31.88 24.16
C VAL A 366 13.22 31.75 25.63
N GLN A 367 13.06 32.85 26.36
CA GLN A 367 12.54 32.83 27.72
C GLN A 367 11.01 32.75 27.75
N GLU A 368 10.34 33.19 26.71
CA GLU A 368 8.88 33.15 26.58
C GLU A 368 8.38 31.91 25.84
N ALA A 369 9.12 31.47 24.80
CA ALA A 369 8.81 30.25 24.01
C ALA A 369 10.07 29.72 23.33
N ALA A 370 10.09 28.44 22.98
CA ALA A 370 11.18 27.90 22.16
C ALA A 370 11.20 28.56 20.77
N PHE A 371 12.40 28.87 20.27
CA PHE A 371 12.60 29.29 18.89
C PHE A 371 12.84 28.06 18.01
N THR A 372 11.79 27.51 17.43
CA THR A 372 11.82 26.26 16.65
C THR A 372 12.08 26.48 15.16
N ASP A 373 11.87 27.70 14.63
CA ASP A 373 12.24 28.06 13.25
C ASP A 373 13.74 28.34 13.13
N CYS A 374 14.53 27.35 13.51
CA CYS A 374 15.98 27.44 13.62
C CYS A 374 16.73 26.50 12.65
N ALA A 375 16.08 26.08 11.57
CA ALA A 375 16.70 25.28 10.51
C ALA A 375 17.75 26.10 9.75
N THR A 376 17.54 27.40 9.66
CA THR A 376 18.46 28.41 9.13
C THR A 376 18.72 29.48 10.21
N GLY A 377 19.79 30.24 10.11
CA GLY A 377 20.10 31.29 11.08
C GLY A 377 21.58 31.33 11.40
N VAL A 378 21.92 32.10 12.39
CA VAL A 378 23.32 32.36 12.81
C VAL A 378 23.51 31.85 14.23
N MET A 379 24.60 31.13 14.45
CA MET A 379 24.96 30.59 15.75
C MET A 379 25.39 31.70 16.71
N VAL A 380 24.97 31.61 17.97
CA VAL A 380 25.33 32.47 19.09
C VAL A 380 25.58 31.65 20.35
N ASN A 381 26.33 32.13 21.31
CA ASN A 381 26.66 31.42 22.57
C ASN A 381 27.19 29.99 22.36
N SER A 382 27.85 29.74 21.24
CA SER A 382 28.26 28.40 20.77
C SER A 382 29.78 28.32 20.54
N GLY A 383 30.56 29.18 21.19
CA GLY A 383 32.04 29.18 21.17
C GLY A 383 32.59 29.32 19.75
N PHE A 384 33.32 28.32 19.26
CA PHE A 384 33.93 28.35 17.92
C PHE A 384 32.92 28.32 16.76
N LEU A 385 31.65 28.06 17.03
CA LEU A 385 30.58 28.10 16.03
C LEU A 385 29.92 29.48 15.90
N ASP A 386 30.21 30.44 16.80
CA ASP A 386 29.58 31.76 16.81
C ASP A 386 29.78 32.51 15.49
N GLY A 387 28.68 33.03 14.96
CA GLY A 387 28.66 33.74 13.69
C GLY A 387 28.53 32.81 12.44
N MET A 388 28.64 31.49 12.58
CA MET A 388 28.43 30.55 11.47
C MET A 388 26.95 30.42 11.14
N SER A 389 26.66 30.05 9.88
CA SER A 389 25.32 29.54 9.53
C SER A 389 25.05 28.19 10.22
N VAL A 390 23.78 27.87 10.47
CA VAL A 390 23.42 26.56 11.04
C VAL A 390 23.97 25.39 10.19
N ALA A 391 23.99 25.54 8.86
CA ALA A 391 24.51 24.49 7.96
C ALA A 391 26.04 24.31 8.13
N ASP A 392 26.79 25.38 8.21
CA ASP A 392 28.25 25.33 8.42
C ASP A 392 28.58 24.84 9.82
N ALA A 393 27.80 25.28 10.83
CA ALA A 393 27.96 24.84 12.21
C ALA A 393 27.74 23.33 12.38
N LYS A 394 26.74 22.74 11.72
CA LYS A 394 26.56 21.30 11.73
C LYS A 394 27.77 20.53 11.21
N LYS A 395 28.37 21.02 10.14
CA LYS A 395 29.58 20.42 9.56
C LYS A 395 30.79 20.61 10.50
N ALA A 396 31.05 21.84 10.94
CA ALA A 396 32.18 22.14 11.81
C ALA A 396 32.13 21.36 13.13
N ILE A 397 30.97 21.31 13.78
CA ILE A 397 30.81 20.54 15.03
C ILE A 397 31.01 19.05 14.84
N THR A 398 30.50 18.49 13.75
CA THR A 398 30.64 17.05 13.47
C THR A 398 32.11 16.69 13.20
N GLU A 399 32.84 17.52 12.48
CA GLU A 399 34.30 17.40 12.28
C GLU A 399 35.03 17.47 13.63
N TYR A 400 34.73 18.48 14.46
CA TYR A 400 35.30 18.65 15.80
C TYR A 400 35.05 17.43 16.69
N LEU A 401 33.81 16.91 16.74
CA LEU A 401 33.45 15.72 17.53
C LEU A 401 34.27 14.48 17.11
N THR A 402 34.47 14.32 15.80
CA THR A 402 35.25 13.21 15.24
C THR A 402 36.75 13.37 15.57
N GLU A 403 37.34 14.53 15.39
CA GLU A 403 38.75 14.83 15.69
C GLU A 403 39.07 14.62 17.19
N LYS A 404 38.15 15.02 18.06
CA LYS A 404 38.28 14.86 19.51
C LYS A 404 37.95 13.48 20.02
N HIS A 405 37.46 12.56 19.16
CA HIS A 405 36.97 11.21 19.53
C HIS A 405 35.87 11.26 20.58
N ILE A 406 35.02 12.29 20.58
CA ILE A 406 33.86 12.48 21.47
C ILE A 406 32.54 12.33 20.73
N GLY A 407 32.56 11.96 19.46
CA GLY A 407 31.39 11.70 18.65
C GLY A 407 31.74 11.41 17.20
N GLU A 408 30.73 11.11 16.40
CA GLU A 408 30.88 10.84 14.98
C GLU A 408 29.58 11.12 14.20
N ALA A 409 29.70 11.38 12.90
CA ALA A 409 28.53 11.46 12.03
C ALA A 409 27.77 10.14 12.02
N LYS A 410 26.44 10.20 12.12
CA LYS A 410 25.60 9.01 12.15
C LYS A 410 24.31 9.17 11.34
N VAL A 411 23.97 8.12 10.64
CA VAL A 411 22.63 7.96 10.04
C VAL A 411 21.84 7.02 10.91
N ASN A 412 20.65 7.40 11.31
CA ASN A 412 19.73 6.60 12.11
C ASN A 412 18.39 6.45 11.39
N PHE A 413 17.63 5.41 11.76
CA PHE A 413 16.33 5.10 11.18
C PHE A 413 15.29 4.90 12.30
N LYS A 414 14.05 5.34 12.05
CA LYS A 414 12.92 5.02 12.94
C LYS A 414 12.50 3.55 12.81
N LEU A 415 12.69 2.97 11.62
CA LEU A 415 12.38 1.58 11.34
C LEU A 415 13.10 0.69 12.35
N ARG A 416 12.37 -0.29 12.89
CA ARG A 416 12.88 -1.31 13.80
C ARG A 416 12.89 -2.67 13.12
N ASP A 417 13.65 -3.61 13.68
CA ASP A 417 13.61 -4.99 13.21
C ASP A 417 12.20 -5.56 13.36
N TRP A 418 11.81 -6.36 12.39
CA TRP A 418 10.47 -6.91 12.29
C TRP A 418 10.25 -8.01 13.33
N VAL A 419 9.28 -7.82 14.24
CA VAL A 419 8.84 -8.82 15.23
C VAL A 419 8.07 -9.91 14.49
N PHE A 420 8.70 -11.06 14.30
CA PHE A 420 8.30 -12.02 13.29
C PHE A 420 7.47 -13.19 13.81
N SER A 421 7.72 -13.74 15.02
CA SER A 421 6.99 -14.93 15.49
C SER A 421 5.66 -14.63 16.17
N ARG A 422 4.73 -15.61 16.14
CA ARG A 422 3.41 -15.57 16.76
C ARG A 422 3.16 -16.81 17.60
N GLN A 423 2.51 -16.63 18.75
CA GLN A 423 2.12 -17.69 19.69
C GLN A 423 0.72 -18.21 19.31
N ARG A 424 0.63 -18.73 18.10
CA ARG A 424 -0.63 -19.20 17.50
C ARG A 424 -0.41 -20.54 16.79
N TYR A 425 -1.50 -21.30 16.63
CA TYR A 425 -1.45 -22.58 15.93
C TYR A 425 -1.48 -22.40 14.40
N TRP A 426 -2.39 -21.56 13.89
CA TRP A 426 -2.64 -21.44 12.45
C TRP A 426 -1.68 -20.46 11.77
N GLY A 427 -0.49 -20.93 11.48
CA GLY A 427 0.58 -20.21 10.79
C GLY A 427 1.66 -21.18 10.33
N GLU A 428 2.57 -20.73 9.45
CA GLU A 428 3.68 -21.55 8.99
C GLU A 428 4.60 -21.89 10.16
N PRO A 429 4.88 -23.18 10.42
CA PRO A 429 5.84 -23.58 11.48
C PRO A 429 7.26 -23.05 11.16
N ILE A 430 7.94 -22.56 12.17
CA ILE A 430 9.33 -22.10 12.04
C ILE A 430 10.25 -23.33 12.03
N PRO A 431 11.04 -23.59 10.97
CA PRO A 431 11.81 -24.82 10.81
C PRO A 431 13.12 -24.80 11.62
N ILE A 432 12.97 -24.64 12.95
CA ILE A 432 14.06 -24.56 13.93
C ILE A 432 13.85 -25.59 15.04
N VAL A 433 14.96 -26.12 15.53
CA VAL A 433 15.01 -27.04 16.68
C VAL A 433 15.90 -26.45 17.76
N HIS A 434 15.46 -26.51 19.01
CA HIS A 434 16.21 -26.11 20.19
C HIS A 434 16.85 -27.33 20.84
N CYS A 435 18.16 -27.44 20.75
CA CYS A 435 18.95 -28.51 21.30
C CYS A 435 19.71 -28.06 22.57
N PRO A 436 19.64 -28.75 23.68
CA PRO A 436 20.41 -28.38 24.91
C PRO A 436 21.93 -28.33 24.69
N LYS A 437 22.45 -29.12 23.75
CA LYS A 437 23.89 -29.18 23.43
C LYS A 437 24.30 -28.22 22.31
N CYS A 438 23.50 -28.13 21.26
CA CYS A 438 23.85 -27.40 20.03
C CYS A 438 23.21 -26.00 19.94
N GLY A 439 22.31 -25.66 20.87
CA GLY A 439 21.56 -24.40 20.83
C GLY A 439 20.44 -24.39 19.76
N THR A 440 20.32 -23.32 19.06
CA THR A 440 19.33 -23.15 17.97
C THR A 440 19.85 -23.76 16.69
N VAL A 441 19.18 -24.79 16.17
CA VAL A 441 19.59 -25.58 15.01
C VAL A 441 18.53 -25.53 13.93
N PRO A 442 18.83 -25.06 12.70
CA PRO A 442 17.89 -25.09 11.57
C PRO A 442 17.67 -26.55 11.10
N LEU A 443 16.47 -26.83 10.59
CA LEU A 443 16.21 -28.09 9.88
C LEU A 443 16.99 -28.13 8.57
N ASP A 444 17.26 -29.35 8.08
CA ASP A 444 17.79 -29.52 6.73
C ASP A 444 16.71 -29.17 5.69
N GLU A 445 17.09 -28.54 4.57
CA GLU A 445 16.15 -28.14 3.51
C GLU A 445 15.39 -29.33 2.90
N LYS A 446 15.99 -30.52 2.89
CA LYS A 446 15.35 -31.77 2.44
C LYS A 446 14.20 -32.24 3.31
N ASP A 447 14.15 -31.78 4.59
CA ASP A 447 13.12 -32.16 5.56
C ASP A 447 11.94 -31.19 5.56
N LEU A 448 11.93 -30.21 4.64
CA LEU A 448 10.81 -29.32 4.42
C LEU A 448 9.74 -29.94 3.50
N PRO A 449 8.46 -29.66 3.72
CA PRO A 449 7.90 -28.78 4.73
C PRO A 449 7.82 -29.40 6.12
N LEU A 450 8.04 -28.59 7.17
CA LEU A 450 7.61 -28.92 8.52
C LEU A 450 6.14 -28.63 8.65
N GLU A 451 5.31 -29.66 8.77
CA GLU A 451 3.85 -29.51 8.83
C GLU A 451 3.35 -29.32 10.27
N LEU A 452 2.16 -28.66 10.38
CA LEU A 452 1.44 -28.56 11.64
C LEU A 452 0.87 -29.94 12.03
N PRO A 453 0.87 -30.27 13.35
CA PRO A 453 0.17 -31.45 13.81
C PRO A 453 -1.35 -31.26 13.71
N ASP A 454 -2.08 -32.33 13.40
CA ASP A 454 -3.53 -32.33 13.51
C ASP A 454 -3.94 -32.39 15.00
N VAL A 455 -4.76 -31.44 15.44
CA VAL A 455 -5.11 -31.27 16.86
C VAL A 455 -6.59 -30.96 17.05
N GLU A 456 -7.15 -31.49 18.14
CA GLU A 456 -8.52 -31.22 18.54
C GLU A 456 -8.69 -29.84 19.22
N SER A 457 -7.67 -29.35 19.91
CA SER A 457 -7.67 -28.06 20.61
C SER A 457 -6.42 -27.25 20.30
N TYR A 458 -6.61 -25.98 20.01
CA TYR A 458 -5.58 -25.01 19.63
C TYR A 458 -5.86 -23.61 20.20
N GLU A 459 -6.60 -23.53 21.31
CA GLU A 459 -6.91 -22.25 21.96
C GLU A 459 -5.64 -21.58 22.49
N PRO A 460 -5.50 -20.26 22.28
CA PRO A 460 -4.35 -19.51 22.78
C PRO A 460 -4.36 -19.44 24.31
N THR A 461 -3.17 -19.57 24.91
CA THR A 461 -2.97 -19.61 26.35
C THR A 461 -2.81 -18.20 26.95
N ASP A 462 -3.19 -18.02 28.23
CA ASP A 462 -3.08 -16.73 28.93
C ASP A 462 -1.62 -16.41 29.34
N ASP A 463 -0.78 -17.43 29.50
CA ASP A 463 0.66 -17.25 29.77
C ASP A 463 1.45 -16.82 28.54
N GLY A 464 0.81 -16.90 27.37
CA GLY A 464 1.36 -16.51 26.09
C GLY A 464 2.35 -17.51 25.51
N GLN A 465 2.25 -18.78 25.88
CA GLN A 465 2.88 -19.86 25.14
C GLN A 465 2.04 -20.20 23.90
N SER A 466 2.70 -20.72 22.87
CA SER A 466 1.98 -21.24 21.71
C SER A 466 1.16 -22.47 22.09
N PRO A 467 -0.04 -22.66 21.54
CA PRO A 467 -0.80 -23.92 21.69
C PRO A 467 0.00 -25.15 21.26
N LEU A 468 0.91 -25.00 20.29
CA LEU A 468 1.81 -26.08 19.85
C LEU A 468 2.72 -26.60 20.98
N ALA A 469 3.06 -25.76 21.97
CA ALA A 469 3.93 -26.17 23.09
C ALA A 469 3.34 -27.30 23.95
N ALA A 470 2.03 -27.43 23.97
CA ALA A 470 1.33 -28.50 24.70
C ALA A 470 1.34 -29.86 23.98
N ILE A 471 1.69 -29.91 22.70
CA ILE A 471 1.64 -31.10 21.86
C ILE A 471 3.00 -31.80 21.92
N THR A 472 3.21 -32.56 23.01
CA THR A 472 4.50 -33.17 23.36
C THR A 472 5.07 -34.06 22.27
N ASP A 473 4.24 -34.83 21.57
CA ASP A 473 4.66 -35.75 20.52
C ASP A 473 5.18 -35.01 19.27
N TRP A 474 4.64 -33.83 18.97
CA TRP A 474 5.13 -33.00 17.90
C TRP A 474 6.34 -32.16 18.33
N VAL A 475 6.34 -31.62 19.55
CA VAL A 475 7.42 -30.74 20.06
C VAL A 475 8.72 -31.51 20.23
N ASN A 476 8.69 -32.72 20.82
CA ASN A 476 9.89 -33.52 21.08
C ASN A 476 10.39 -34.13 19.77
N THR A 477 11.68 -33.93 19.51
CA THR A 477 12.32 -34.39 18.27
C THR A 477 13.80 -34.71 18.50
N THR A 478 14.47 -35.11 17.45
CA THR A 478 15.91 -35.34 17.43
C THR A 478 16.63 -34.16 16.82
N CYS A 479 17.74 -33.74 17.43
CA CYS A 479 18.57 -32.67 16.90
C CYS A 479 19.22 -33.07 15.55
N PRO A 480 19.08 -32.33 14.47
CA PRO A 480 19.72 -32.64 13.20
C PRO A 480 21.26 -32.65 13.27
N CYS A 481 21.86 -31.92 14.22
CA CYS A 481 23.29 -31.75 14.33
C CYS A 481 23.96 -32.87 15.15
N CYS A 482 23.43 -33.18 16.36
CA CYS A 482 24.07 -34.12 17.28
C CYS A 482 23.26 -35.39 17.55
N CYS A 483 22.12 -35.56 16.89
CA CYS A 483 21.17 -36.66 17.04
C CYS A 483 20.68 -36.89 18.50
N GLY A 484 20.88 -35.92 19.39
CA GLY A 484 20.37 -35.95 20.78
C GLY A 484 18.94 -35.43 20.88
N PRO A 485 18.29 -35.61 22.06
CA PRO A 485 16.95 -35.07 22.27
C PRO A 485 16.90 -33.55 22.10
N ALA A 486 15.87 -33.06 21.44
CA ALA A 486 15.68 -31.65 21.17
C ALA A 486 14.18 -31.30 21.08
N LYS A 487 13.86 -30.02 21.00
CA LYS A 487 12.47 -29.52 20.89
C LYS A 487 12.32 -28.67 19.66
N ARG A 488 11.22 -28.85 18.91
CA ARG A 488 10.86 -27.96 17.83
C ARG A 488 10.49 -26.58 18.36
N GLU A 489 10.72 -25.57 17.55
CA GLU A 489 10.15 -24.23 17.77
C GLU A 489 8.62 -24.33 17.75
N THR A 490 7.97 -23.67 18.70
CA THR A 490 6.51 -23.73 18.86
C THR A 490 5.78 -22.47 18.42
N ASP A 491 6.53 -21.38 18.25
CA ASP A 491 5.99 -20.18 17.58
C ASP A 491 5.82 -20.44 16.08
N THR A 492 4.84 -19.79 15.47
CA THR A 492 4.62 -19.81 14.02
C THR A 492 5.00 -18.48 13.39
N MET A 493 5.18 -18.47 12.07
CA MET A 493 5.40 -17.24 11.30
C MET A 493 4.09 -16.44 11.24
N PRO A 494 4.14 -15.10 11.05
CA PRO A 494 2.95 -14.30 10.82
C PRO A 494 2.40 -14.56 9.41
N GLN A 495 1.13 -14.27 9.17
CA GLN A 495 0.54 -14.32 7.82
C GLN A 495 1.34 -13.55 6.77
N TRP A 496 2.02 -12.48 7.19
CA TRP A 496 2.88 -11.65 6.33
C TRP A 496 4.09 -12.38 5.75
N ALA A 497 4.48 -13.52 6.33
CA ALA A 497 5.56 -14.34 5.78
C ALA A 497 5.16 -14.95 4.44
N GLY A 498 4.03 -15.64 4.39
CA GLY A 498 3.49 -16.21 3.15
C GLY A 498 3.20 -15.12 2.11
N SER A 499 2.60 -14.01 2.51
CA SER A 499 2.27 -12.93 1.58
C SER A 499 3.47 -12.12 1.09
N SER A 500 4.66 -12.26 1.69
CA SER A 500 5.85 -11.49 1.27
C SER A 500 6.50 -11.95 -0.03
N TRP A 501 6.13 -13.11 -0.57
CA TRP A 501 6.76 -13.68 -1.77
C TRP A 501 5.78 -14.32 -2.76
N TYR A 502 4.47 -14.30 -2.52
CA TYR A 502 3.43 -14.98 -3.30
C TYR A 502 3.45 -14.64 -4.79
N TYR A 503 3.81 -13.40 -5.15
CA TYR A 503 3.95 -12.97 -6.54
C TYR A 503 5.03 -13.74 -7.31
N LEU A 504 6.05 -14.27 -6.62
CA LEU A 504 7.05 -15.15 -7.22
C LEU A 504 6.48 -16.55 -7.48
N ARG A 505 5.69 -17.07 -6.53
CA ARG A 505 5.09 -18.40 -6.68
C ARG A 505 4.11 -18.46 -7.86
N TYR A 506 3.36 -17.41 -8.11
CA TYR A 506 2.50 -17.32 -9.28
C TYR A 506 3.22 -17.48 -10.61
N MET A 507 4.51 -17.19 -10.68
CA MET A 507 5.30 -17.33 -11.89
C MET A 507 5.52 -18.81 -12.27
N ASP A 508 5.54 -19.71 -11.26
CA ASP A 508 5.78 -21.16 -11.44
C ASP A 508 5.20 -21.96 -10.26
N PRO A 509 3.85 -22.02 -10.11
CA PRO A 509 3.21 -22.54 -8.89
C PRO A 509 3.36 -24.06 -8.71
N HIS A 510 3.61 -24.79 -9.79
CA HIS A 510 3.70 -26.26 -9.77
C HIS A 510 5.14 -26.77 -9.59
N ASN A 511 6.08 -25.90 -9.38
CA ASN A 511 7.49 -26.26 -9.18
C ASN A 511 7.71 -26.86 -7.78
N ASP A 512 8.11 -28.12 -7.69
CA ASP A 512 8.40 -28.80 -6.43
C ASP A 512 9.89 -28.72 -6.02
N GLU A 513 10.79 -28.25 -6.92
CA GLU A 513 12.23 -28.21 -6.72
C GLU A 513 12.75 -26.84 -6.28
N ALA A 514 12.02 -25.77 -6.62
CA ALA A 514 12.34 -24.39 -6.27
C ALA A 514 11.07 -23.57 -6.00
N LEU A 515 11.23 -22.41 -5.37
CA LEU A 515 10.10 -21.47 -5.17
C LEU A 515 9.46 -21.03 -6.51
N ALA A 516 10.27 -20.94 -7.54
CA ALA A 516 9.95 -20.82 -8.96
C ALA A 516 11.23 -21.08 -9.76
N SER A 517 11.12 -21.53 -11.01
CA SER A 517 12.27 -21.77 -11.86
C SER A 517 13.01 -20.47 -12.22
N PRO A 518 14.34 -20.49 -12.38
CA PRO A 518 15.09 -19.32 -12.80
C PRO A 518 14.62 -18.74 -14.15
N GLU A 519 14.10 -19.58 -15.03
CA GLU A 519 13.52 -19.16 -16.32
C GLU A 519 12.24 -18.32 -16.08
N ALA A 520 11.31 -18.82 -15.29
CA ALA A 520 10.07 -18.12 -14.97
C ALA A 520 10.35 -16.80 -14.25
N LEU A 521 11.28 -16.80 -13.28
CA LEU A 521 11.69 -15.59 -12.56
C LEU A 521 12.27 -14.54 -13.49
N ARG A 522 13.16 -14.92 -14.43
CA ARG A 522 13.73 -13.99 -15.42
C ARG A 522 12.69 -13.45 -16.39
N TYR A 523 11.74 -14.28 -16.80
CA TYR A 523 10.73 -13.89 -17.76
C TYR A 523 9.68 -12.94 -17.15
N TRP A 524 9.15 -13.26 -15.96
CA TRP A 524 8.03 -12.54 -15.38
C TRP A 524 8.42 -11.37 -14.45
N SER A 525 9.65 -11.36 -13.90
CA SER A 525 10.07 -10.26 -13.00
C SER A 525 10.46 -8.99 -13.76
N PRO A 526 10.21 -7.81 -13.16
CA PRO A 526 9.35 -7.57 -12.02
C PRO A 526 7.86 -7.68 -12.40
N VAL A 527 6.96 -7.66 -11.39
CA VAL A 527 5.52 -7.42 -11.62
C VAL A 527 5.36 -6.06 -12.29
N ASP A 528 4.66 -5.98 -13.41
CA ASP A 528 4.54 -4.73 -14.18
C ASP A 528 3.59 -3.73 -13.53
N TRP A 529 2.46 -4.21 -13.02
CA TRP A 529 1.50 -3.35 -12.33
C TRP A 529 0.84 -4.07 -11.16
N TYR A 530 1.01 -3.53 -9.96
CA TYR A 530 0.43 -4.05 -8.73
C TYR A 530 -0.57 -3.05 -8.14
N ASN A 531 -1.77 -3.52 -7.78
CA ASN A 531 -2.77 -2.72 -7.08
C ASN A 531 -3.13 -3.33 -5.72
N GLY A 532 -3.24 -2.50 -4.68
CA GLY A 532 -3.64 -2.92 -3.34
C GLY A 532 -4.00 -1.77 -2.42
N GLY A 533 -4.43 -2.11 -1.20
CA GLY A 533 -4.87 -1.17 -0.18
C GLY A 533 -3.75 -0.26 0.34
N MET A 534 -4.12 0.96 0.76
CA MET A 534 -3.17 1.90 1.38
C MET A 534 -2.70 1.43 2.77
N GLU A 535 -3.52 0.65 3.47
CA GLU A 535 -3.22 0.06 4.77
C GLU A 535 -2.00 -0.86 4.75
N HIS A 536 -1.73 -1.47 3.60
CA HIS A 536 -0.59 -2.37 3.41
C HIS A 536 0.73 -1.68 3.08
N THR A 537 0.75 -0.35 2.96
CA THR A 537 1.95 0.41 2.56
C THR A 537 3.16 0.16 3.47
N THR A 538 2.95 0.11 4.79
CA THR A 538 3.99 -0.11 5.80
C THR A 538 4.00 -1.53 6.38
N LEU A 539 3.09 -2.39 5.92
CA LEU A 539 2.95 -3.80 6.27
C LEU A 539 3.48 -4.68 5.12
N HIS A 540 2.57 -5.37 4.43
CA HIS A 540 2.87 -6.30 3.34
C HIS A 540 3.83 -5.72 2.30
N LEU A 541 3.60 -4.50 1.81
CA LEU A 541 4.41 -3.90 0.74
C LEU A 541 5.86 -3.69 1.18
N LEU A 542 6.08 -3.24 2.42
CA LEU A 542 7.42 -3.05 2.98
C LEU A 542 8.13 -4.39 3.19
N TYR A 543 7.42 -5.39 3.73
CA TYR A 543 7.96 -6.72 4.00
C TYR A 543 8.30 -7.47 2.70
N SER A 544 7.44 -7.41 1.69
CA SER A 544 7.69 -8.04 0.39
C SER A 544 8.88 -7.41 -0.34
N ARG A 545 9.06 -6.09 -0.26
CA ARG A 545 10.25 -5.40 -0.77
C ARG A 545 11.53 -5.84 -0.05
N PHE A 546 11.48 -5.99 1.28
CA PHE A 546 12.61 -6.48 2.06
C PHE A 546 12.98 -7.92 1.68
N TRP A 547 12.02 -8.83 1.61
CA TRP A 547 12.27 -10.24 1.23
C TRP A 547 12.80 -10.34 -0.19
N HIS A 548 12.24 -9.57 -1.11
CA HIS A 548 12.70 -9.54 -2.50
C HIS A 548 14.17 -9.08 -2.63
N LYS A 549 14.53 -8.00 -1.92
CA LYS A 549 15.92 -7.52 -1.90
C LYS A 549 16.89 -8.55 -1.33
N PHE A 550 16.47 -9.27 -0.30
CA PHE A 550 17.25 -10.37 0.25
C PHE A 550 17.40 -11.51 -0.77
N LEU A 551 16.33 -11.91 -1.43
CA LEU A 551 16.38 -12.94 -2.49
C LEU A 551 17.22 -12.48 -3.68
N TYR A 552 17.25 -11.20 -3.98
CA TYR A 552 18.16 -10.62 -4.99
C TYR A 552 19.63 -10.75 -4.56
N ASP A 553 19.95 -10.45 -3.31
CA ASP A 553 21.32 -10.53 -2.79
C ASP A 553 21.88 -11.95 -2.80
N ILE A 554 21.05 -12.95 -2.61
CA ILE A 554 21.44 -14.37 -2.70
C ILE A 554 21.27 -14.95 -4.11
N GLY A 555 20.97 -14.13 -5.11
CA GLY A 555 20.93 -14.52 -6.53
C GLY A 555 19.70 -15.32 -6.96
N VAL A 556 18.60 -15.33 -6.19
CA VAL A 556 17.39 -16.08 -6.52
C VAL A 556 16.51 -15.31 -7.50
N VAL A 557 16.33 -14.01 -7.33
CA VAL A 557 15.53 -13.16 -8.21
C VAL A 557 16.39 -12.19 -9.01
N PRO A 558 16.00 -11.84 -10.25
CA PRO A 558 16.84 -11.04 -11.16
C PRO A 558 16.73 -9.52 -10.96
N THR A 559 15.75 -9.04 -10.17
CA THR A 559 15.45 -7.61 -10.03
C THR A 559 15.63 -7.14 -8.60
N LYS A 560 15.97 -5.85 -8.39
CA LYS A 560 16.13 -5.24 -7.05
C LYS A 560 14.80 -4.97 -6.36
N GLU A 561 13.74 -4.73 -7.15
CA GLU A 561 12.40 -4.44 -6.68
C GLU A 561 11.40 -5.45 -7.24
N PRO A 562 10.39 -5.84 -6.44
CA PRO A 562 9.40 -6.82 -6.86
C PRO A 562 8.37 -6.26 -7.85
N TYR A 563 8.07 -4.96 -7.76
CA TYR A 563 7.00 -4.30 -8.48
C TYR A 563 7.54 -3.05 -9.20
N ALA A 564 7.25 -2.94 -10.50
CA ALA A 564 7.62 -1.76 -11.29
C ALA A 564 6.67 -0.58 -11.01
N LYS A 565 5.36 -0.86 -10.96
CA LYS A 565 4.32 0.14 -10.70
C LYS A 565 3.40 -0.30 -9.57
N ARG A 566 3.07 0.63 -8.65
CA ARG A 566 2.13 0.41 -7.54
C ARG A 566 1.08 1.51 -7.49
N THR A 567 -0.19 1.11 -7.56
CA THR A 567 -1.36 1.97 -7.38
C THR A 567 -2.21 1.49 -6.19
N SER A 568 -3.08 2.36 -5.71
CA SER A 568 -3.99 2.03 -4.62
C SER A 568 -5.41 2.47 -4.96
N HIS A 569 -6.38 1.78 -4.39
CA HIS A 569 -7.79 2.06 -4.57
C HIS A 569 -8.43 2.65 -3.33
N GLY A 570 -9.50 3.44 -3.53
CA GLY A 570 -10.32 3.93 -2.44
C GLY A 570 -11.36 2.90 -1.98
N MET A 571 -11.81 3.01 -0.75
CA MET A 571 -12.82 2.12 -0.17
C MET A 571 -14.21 2.34 -0.79
N ILE A 572 -15.00 1.26 -0.92
CA ILE A 572 -16.45 1.35 -1.14
C ILE A 572 -17.14 1.40 0.22
N LEU A 573 -17.88 2.47 0.43
CA LEU A 573 -18.71 2.70 1.61
C LEU A 573 -20.13 2.18 1.33
N GLY A 574 -20.88 1.84 2.37
CA GLY A 574 -22.29 1.54 2.26
C GLY A 574 -23.13 2.78 1.86
N GLU A 575 -24.41 2.62 1.67
CA GLU A 575 -25.32 3.71 1.42
C GLU A 575 -25.20 4.76 2.53
N GLY A 576 -25.24 6.04 2.17
CA GLY A 576 -25.03 7.16 3.11
C GLY A 576 -23.57 7.41 3.52
N GLY A 577 -22.58 6.77 2.90
CA GLY A 577 -21.16 7.03 3.18
C GLY A 577 -20.61 6.34 4.43
N ILE A 578 -21.32 5.36 4.96
CA ILE A 578 -20.94 4.62 6.17
C ILE A 578 -20.02 3.44 5.82
N LYS A 579 -18.90 3.28 6.53
CA LYS A 579 -18.01 2.13 6.34
C LYS A 579 -18.79 0.82 6.53
N MET A 580 -18.68 -0.09 5.55
CA MET A 580 -19.28 -1.41 5.65
C MET A 580 -18.60 -2.25 6.73
N SER A 581 -19.39 -2.92 7.55
CA SER A 581 -18.90 -3.90 8.50
C SER A 581 -19.95 -4.97 8.79
N LYS A 582 -19.51 -6.20 9.07
CA LYS A 582 -20.39 -7.32 9.42
C LYS A 582 -21.21 -7.03 10.69
N SER A 583 -20.61 -6.34 11.65
CA SER A 583 -21.26 -5.96 12.92
C SER A 583 -22.42 -4.96 12.74
N ARG A 584 -22.40 -4.17 11.68
CA ARG A 584 -23.46 -3.21 11.32
C ARG A 584 -24.51 -3.79 10.39
N GLY A 585 -24.30 -4.98 9.84
CA GLY A 585 -25.22 -5.63 8.90
C GLY A 585 -25.39 -4.87 7.57
N ASN A 586 -24.46 -3.98 7.21
CA ASN A 586 -24.53 -3.14 6.01
C ASN A 586 -23.55 -3.60 4.89
N VAL A 587 -23.04 -4.81 4.98
CA VAL A 587 -22.17 -5.39 3.97
C VAL A 587 -23.01 -5.84 2.77
N ILE A 588 -22.59 -5.42 1.57
CA ILE A 588 -23.22 -5.80 0.32
C ILE A 588 -22.47 -6.98 -0.28
N ASN A 589 -23.20 -8.08 -0.49
CA ASN A 589 -22.66 -9.31 -1.05
C ASN A 589 -22.66 -9.23 -2.59
N PRO A 590 -21.51 -9.44 -3.26
CA PRO A 590 -21.45 -9.51 -4.72
C PRO A 590 -22.42 -10.52 -5.34
N THR A 591 -22.60 -11.67 -4.70
CA THR A 591 -23.48 -12.75 -5.21
C THR A 591 -24.93 -12.27 -5.38
N ASP A 592 -25.43 -11.48 -4.43
CA ASP A 592 -26.82 -10.98 -4.47
C ASP A 592 -26.99 -9.98 -5.61
N VAL A 593 -26.00 -9.10 -5.82
CA VAL A 593 -26.00 -8.13 -6.92
C VAL A 593 -25.92 -8.82 -8.27
N ILE A 594 -25.08 -9.85 -8.41
CA ILE A 594 -24.96 -10.64 -9.65
C ILE A 594 -26.28 -11.37 -9.94
N ALA A 595 -26.90 -11.98 -8.94
CA ALA A 595 -28.16 -12.68 -9.12
C ALA A 595 -29.30 -11.76 -9.60
N GLU A 596 -29.32 -10.49 -9.15
CA GLU A 596 -30.37 -9.53 -9.50
C GLU A 596 -30.09 -8.78 -10.81
N TYR A 597 -28.82 -8.42 -11.09
CA TYR A 597 -28.47 -7.51 -12.20
C TYR A 597 -27.47 -8.09 -13.21
N GLY A 598 -26.81 -9.20 -12.92
CA GLY A 598 -25.75 -9.80 -13.72
C GLY A 598 -24.35 -9.29 -13.36
N ALA A 599 -23.33 -10.13 -13.66
CA ALA A 599 -21.92 -9.84 -13.39
C ALA A 599 -21.43 -8.63 -14.16
N ASP A 600 -21.77 -8.51 -15.47
CA ASP A 600 -21.36 -7.38 -16.29
C ASP A 600 -21.90 -6.04 -15.77
N THR A 601 -23.13 -6.03 -15.23
CA THR A 601 -23.70 -4.84 -14.60
C THR A 601 -22.92 -4.45 -13.35
N MET A 602 -22.59 -5.42 -12.50
CA MET A 602 -21.82 -5.16 -11.30
C MET A 602 -20.42 -4.65 -11.64
N ARG A 603 -19.71 -5.30 -12.58
CA ARG A 603 -18.38 -4.88 -13.04
C ARG A 603 -18.41 -3.44 -13.57
N THR A 604 -19.37 -3.13 -14.44
CA THR A 604 -19.58 -1.77 -15.02
C THR A 604 -19.81 -0.76 -13.89
N TYR A 605 -20.68 -1.07 -12.94
CA TYR A 605 -21.00 -0.16 -11.83
C TYR A 605 -19.80 0.08 -10.91
N ILE A 606 -19.07 -0.96 -10.52
CA ILE A 606 -17.89 -0.85 -9.64
C ILE A 606 -16.81 0.06 -10.22
N ILE A 607 -16.68 0.08 -11.54
CA ILE A 607 -15.74 0.98 -12.22
C ILE A 607 -16.34 2.39 -12.40
N PHE A 608 -17.65 2.48 -12.59
CA PHE A 608 -18.35 3.76 -12.81
C PHE A 608 -18.56 4.57 -11.53
N ILE A 609 -18.55 3.97 -10.35
CA ILE A 609 -18.94 4.57 -9.05
C ILE A 609 -18.17 5.86 -8.67
N GLY A 610 -17.03 6.14 -9.31
CA GLY A 610 -16.25 7.35 -9.07
C GLY A 610 -14.75 7.19 -9.33
N ASP A 611 -13.99 8.19 -8.90
CA ASP A 611 -12.53 8.20 -8.99
C ASP A 611 -11.95 6.98 -8.25
N PHE A 612 -11.10 6.22 -8.93
CA PHE A 612 -10.59 4.95 -8.43
C PHE A 612 -9.80 5.06 -7.12
N GLU A 613 -9.06 6.15 -6.94
CA GLU A 613 -8.24 6.36 -5.74
C GLU A 613 -9.04 6.89 -4.53
N LYS A 614 -10.28 7.37 -4.76
CA LYS A 614 -11.11 7.97 -3.71
C LYS A 614 -12.16 7.00 -3.19
N ALA A 615 -12.56 7.18 -1.93
CA ALA A 615 -13.70 6.48 -1.38
C ALA A 615 -14.99 6.87 -2.12
N ALA A 616 -15.87 5.89 -2.33
CA ALA A 616 -17.16 6.10 -3.01
C ALA A 616 -18.29 5.38 -2.27
N SER A 617 -19.46 6.00 -2.20
CA SER A 617 -20.63 5.41 -1.56
C SER A 617 -21.43 4.54 -2.53
N TRP A 618 -21.86 3.38 -2.08
CA TRP A 618 -22.75 2.50 -2.85
C TRP A 618 -24.07 3.18 -3.17
N SER A 619 -24.61 2.93 -4.36
CA SER A 619 -25.93 3.38 -4.78
C SER A 619 -26.61 2.33 -5.65
N THR A 620 -27.63 1.69 -5.13
CA THR A 620 -28.44 0.71 -5.87
C THR A 620 -29.13 1.33 -7.10
N ASN A 621 -29.49 2.61 -7.05
CA ASN A 621 -30.05 3.32 -8.21
C ASN A 621 -29.03 3.47 -9.37
N ALA A 622 -27.77 3.67 -9.05
CA ALA A 622 -26.70 3.75 -10.05
C ALA A 622 -26.39 2.37 -10.67
N VAL A 623 -26.50 1.28 -9.90
CA VAL A 623 -26.46 -0.11 -10.45
C VAL A 623 -27.51 -0.29 -11.54
N LYS A 624 -28.77 0.11 -11.26
CA LYS A 624 -29.86 0.08 -12.25
C LYS A 624 -29.57 0.93 -13.48
N GLY A 625 -28.81 2.04 -13.32
CA GLY A 625 -28.34 2.87 -14.42
C GLY A 625 -27.38 2.12 -15.34
N CYS A 626 -26.42 1.41 -14.78
CA CYS A 626 -25.49 0.56 -15.54
C CYS A 626 -26.22 -0.60 -16.24
N LYS A 627 -27.19 -1.22 -15.59
CA LYS A 627 -28.03 -2.23 -16.24
C LYS A 627 -28.74 -1.69 -17.48
N ARG A 628 -29.38 -0.50 -17.36
CA ARG A 628 -30.03 0.15 -18.51
C ARG A 628 -29.06 0.47 -19.64
N PHE A 629 -27.81 0.82 -19.32
CA PHE A 629 -26.77 1.03 -20.33
C PHE A 629 -26.48 -0.25 -21.11
N LEU A 630 -26.26 -1.38 -20.42
CA LEU A 630 -26.03 -2.67 -21.08
C LEU A 630 -27.25 -3.14 -21.89
N ASP A 631 -28.47 -2.95 -21.37
CA ASP A 631 -29.70 -3.20 -22.13
C ASP A 631 -29.78 -2.35 -23.42
N LYS A 632 -29.30 -1.10 -23.37
CA LYS A 632 -29.23 -0.24 -24.55
C LYS A 632 -28.22 -0.76 -25.59
N VAL A 633 -27.06 -1.25 -25.14
CA VAL A 633 -26.05 -1.90 -26.02
C VAL A 633 -26.65 -3.13 -26.69
N TRP A 634 -27.35 -4.00 -25.90
CA TRP A 634 -28.02 -5.19 -26.42
C TRP A 634 -29.06 -4.83 -27.49
N ASN A 635 -29.95 -3.87 -27.20
CA ASN A 635 -30.99 -3.41 -28.15
C ASN A 635 -30.39 -2.76 -29.41
N LEU A 636 -29.30 -1.99 -29.26
CA LEU A 636 -28.58 -1.43 -30.39
C LEU A 636 -28.08 -2.55 -31.31
N ALA A 637 -27.46 -3.58 -30.77
CA ALA A 637 -26.97 -4.71 -31.54
C ALA A 637 -28.07 -5.43 -32.31
N GLU A 638 -29.27 -5.58 -31.76
CA GLU A 638 -30.41 -6.20 -32.46
C GLU A 638 -30.86 -5.38 -33.69
N THR A 639 -30.58 -4.08 -33.75
CA THR A 639 -30.95 -3.21 -34.89
C THR A 639 -29.92 -3.22 -36.01
N VAL A 640 -28.70 -3.75 -35.77
CA VAL A 640 -27.60 -3.71 -36.76
C VAL A 640 -27.79 -4.80 -37.82
N THR A 641 -28.24 -4.39 -39.00
CA THR A 641 -28.37 -5.26 -40.16
C THR A 641 -27.36 -4.92 -41.26
N ASP A 642 -26.80 -3.72 -41.24
CA ASP A 642 -25.77 -3.24 -42.18
C ASP A 642 -24.43 -3.92 -41.89
N ARG A 643 -23.88 -4.62 -42.88
CA ARG A 643 -22.64 -5.42 -42.79
C ARG A 643 -21.40 -4.68 -43.31
N GLU A 644 -21.46 -3.39 -43.45
CA GLU A 644 -20.31 -2.58 -43.85
C GLU A 644 -19.10 -2.78 -42.93
N THR A 645 -17.92 -2.82 -43.54
CA THR A 645 -16.64 -3.09 -42.84
C THR A 645 -15.86 -1.79 -42.53
N ALA A 646 -16.35 -0.64 -42.98
CA ALA A 646 -15.81 0.67 -42.67
C ALA A 646 -16.79 1.49 -41.83
N TYR A 647 -16.27 2.47 -41.10
CA TYR A 647 -17.10 3.40 -40.35
C TYR A 647 -17.86 4.32 -41.31
N SER A 648 -19.08 4.64 -40.96
CA SER A 648 -19.87 5.67 -41.69
C SER A 648 -19.28 7.06 -41.42
N ALA A 649 -19.39 7.95 -42.40
CA ALA A 649 -18.88 9.32 -42.23
C ALA A 649 -19.50 10.06 -41.03
N LYS A 650 -20.72 9.70 -40.62
CA LYS A 650 -21.43 10.28 -39.47
C LYS A 650 -20.78 9.91 -38.14
N ASN A 651 -20.21 8.71 -38.06
CA ASN A 651 -19.73 8.12 -36.79
C ASN A 651 -18.20 8.04 -36.69
N GLU A 652 -17.49 8.26 -37.82
CA GLU A 652 -16.02 8.06 -37.86
C GLU A 652 -15.29 8.89 -36.82
N SER A 653 -15.58 10.19 -36.71
CA SER A 653 -14.89 11.07 -35.74
C SER A 653 -15.14 10.66 -34.30
N ILE A 654 -16.40 10.40 -33.93
CA ILE A 654 -16.71 9.99 -32.53
C ILE A 654 -16.09 8.64 -32.17
N LEU A 655 -16.00 7.70 -33.13
CA LEU A 655 -15.35 6.41 -32.90
C LEU A 655 -13.85 6.57 -32.58
N HIS A 656 -13.11 7.31 -33.44
CA HIS A 656 -11.67 7.55 -33.21
C HIS A 656 -11.41 8.30 -31.90
N LYS A 657 -12.22 9.32 -31.57
CA LYS A 657 -12.17 10.03 -30.30
C LYS A 657 -12.40 9.09 -29.11
N THR A 658 -13.41 8.21 -29.23
CA THR A 658 -13.74 7.27 -28.15
C THR A 658 -12.65 6.21 -27.96
N ILE A 659 -12.08 5.64 -29.05
CA ILE A 659 -10.96 4.70 -28.97
C ILE A 659 -9.80 5.35 -28.22
N ARG A 660 -9.37 6.55 -28.65
CA ARG A 660 -8.29 7.29 -28.00
C ARG A 660 -8.57 7.51 -26.50
N LYS A 661 -9.78 8.00 -26.18
CA LYS A 661 -10.17 8.32 -24.82
C LYS A 661 -10.23 7.09 -23.93
N VAL A 662 -10.91 6.03 -24.34
CA VAL A 662 -11.03 4.78 -23.56
C VAL A 662 -9.65 4.15 -23.35
N THR A 663 -8.79 4.16 -24.38
CA THR A 663 -7.42 3.66 -24.27
C THR A 663 -6.63 4.38 -23.17
N SER A 664 -6.62 5.72 -23.22
CA SER A 664 -5.88 6.52 -22.25
C SER A 664 -6.49 6.48 -20.84
N ASP A 665 -7.82 6.43 -20.73
CA ASP A 665 -8.52 6.40 -19.45
C ASP A 665 -8.31 5.07 -18.71
N ILE A 666 -8.25 3.94 -19.42
CA ILE A 666 -7.92 2.64 -18.80
C ILE A 666 -6.51 2.67 -18.23
N ASP A 667 -5.51 3.17 -18.98
CA ASP A 667 -4.11 3.27 -18.52
C ASP A 667 -3.93 4.21 -17.31
N ALA A 668 -4.84 5.21 -17.22
CA ALA A 668 -4.85 6.18 -16.11
C ALA A 668 -5.78 5.79 -14.94
N LEU A 669 -6.37 4.57 -14.93
CA LEU A 669 -7.38 4.14 -13.95
C LEU A 669 -8.61 5.06 -13.85
N LYS A 670 -8.95 5.74 -14.97
CA LYS A 670 -10.13 6.62 -15.11
C LYS A 670 -11.30 5.87 -15.77
N GLY A 671 -11.60 4.68 -15.33
CA GLY A 671 -12.62 3.83 -15.93
C GLY A 671 -14.02 4.44 -15.92
N ASN A 672 -14.34 5.29 -14.94
CA ASN A 672 -15.60 6.04 -14.91
C ASN A 672 -15.76 6.98 -16.12
N THR A 673 -14.71 7.68 -16.53
CA THR A 673 -14.75 8.54 -17.73
C THR A 673 -14.70 7.75 -19.03
N ALA A 674 -14.01 6.61 -19.05
CA ALA A 674 -14.07 5.65 -20.15
C ALA A 674 -15.50 5.14 -20.39
N LEU A 675 -16.18 4.70 -19.34
CA LEU A 675 -17.58 4.25 -19.42
C LEU A 675 -18.54 5.37 -19.82
N ALA A 676 -18.34 6.59 -19.34
CA ALA A 676 -19.11 7.74 -19.79
C ALA A 676 -18.96 7.99 -21.31
N ALA A 677 -17.73 7.86 -21.84
CA ALA A 677 -17.49 7.96 -23.28
C ALA A 677 -18.20 6.84 -24.07
N LEU A 678 -18.19 5.60 -23.54
CA LEU A 678 -18.91 4.48 -24.15
C LEU A 678 -20.43 4.66 -24.11
N MET A 679 -20.99 5.23 -23.04
CA MET A 679 -22.41 5.59 -22.96
C MET A 679 -22.79 6.64 -24.00
N THR A 680 -21.93 7.64 -24.21
CA THR A 680 -22.09 8.67 -25.23
C THR A 680 -22.03 8.05 -26.64
N LEU A 681 -21.01 7.22 -26.92
CA LEU A 681 -20.88 6.53 -28.20
C LEU A 681 -22.12 5.67 -28.51
N THR A 682 -22.57 4.85 -27.52
CA THR A 682 -23.78 4.02 -27.69
C THR A 682 -25.01 4.86 -28.03
N SER A 683 -25.16 6.04 -27.40
CA SER A 683 -26.28 6.94 -27.73
C SER A 683 -26.17 7.51 -29.13
N THR A 684 -24.99 7.99 -29.53
CA THR A 684 -24.72 8.53 -30.88
C THR A 684 -24.98 7.48 -31.97
N LEU A 685 -24.49 6.23 -31.76
CA LEU A 685 -24.74 5.15 -32.71
C LEU A 685 -26.21 4.75 -32.78
N THR A 686 -26.96 4.89 -31.68
CA THR A 686 -28.43 4.67 -31.70
C THR A 686 -29.13 5.72 -32.48
N ASP A 687 -28.74 7.00 -32.36
CA ASP A 687 -29.39 8.14 -33.01
C ASP A 687 -29.00 8.25 -34.49
N ASN A 688 -27.76 8.01 -34.84
CA ASN A 688 -27.23 8.11 -36.21
C ASN A 688 -27.43 6.84 -37.04
N GLY A 689 -27.78 5.71 -36.44
CA GLY A 689 -27.66 4.38 -37.01
C GLY A 689 -26.25 3.80 -36.77
N CYS A 690 -26.17 2.47 -36.79
CA CYS A 690 -24.95 1.71 -36.49
C CYS A 690 -24.77 0.61 -37.54
N ASN A 691 -23.56 0.46 -38.10
CA ASN A 691 -23.17 -0.68 -38.93
C ASN A 691 -22.33 -1.70 -38.19
N ALA A 692 -21.98 -2.81 -38.87
CA ALA A 692 -21.24 -3.90 -38.24
C ALA A 692 -19.83 -3.50 -37.79
N ALA A 693 -19.11 -2.64 -38.53
CA ALA A 693 -17.77 -2.18 -38.13
C ALA A 693 -17.81 -1.30 -36.88
N GLU A 694 -18.81 -0.47 -36.75
CA GLU A 694 -19.03 0.44 -35.63
C GLU A 694 -19.45 -0.34 -34.37
N LEU A 695 -20.37 -1.31 -34.51
CA LEU A 695 -20.73 -2.23 -33.43
C LEU A 695 -19.53 -3.04 -32.95
N LYS A 696 -18.73 -3.59 -33.86
CA LYS A 696 -17.51 -4.34 -33.55
C LYS A 696 -16.58 -3.52 -32.68
N THR A 697 -16.35 -2.26 -33.01
CA THR A 697 -15.50 -1.35 -32.25
C THR A 697 -16.08 -1.03 -30.87
N LEU A 698 -17.38 -0.75 -30.77
CA LEU A 698 -18.06 -0.56 -29.49
C LEU A 698 -17.87 -1.76 -28.57
N LEU A 699 -18.06 -2.98 -29.10
CA LEU A 699 -17.89 -4.22 -28.32
C LEU A 699 -16.44 -4.42 -27.87
N GLN A 700 -15.47 -4.16 -28.75
CA GLN A 700 -14.05 -4.25 -28.39
C GLN A 700 -13.69 -3.33 -27.23
N LEU A 701 -14.16 -2.07 -27.25
CA LEU A 701 -13.91 -1.09 -26.20
C LEU A 701 -14.66 -1.39 -24.91
N LEU A 702 -15.85 -1.98 -24.97
CA LEU A 702 -16.68 -2.32 -23.82
C LEU A 702 -16.28 -3.66 -23.18
N SER A 703 -15.69 -4.58 -23.96
CA SER A 703 -15.37 -5.96 -23.52
C SER A 703 -14.55 -6.03 -22.22
N PRO A 704 -13.55 -5.18 -21.94
CA PRO A 704 -12.85 -5.20 -20.65
C PRO A 704 -13.78 -4.97 -19.46
N PHE A 705 -14.82 -4.19 -19.60
CA PHE A 705 -15.78 -3.83 -18.55
C PHE A 705 -16.92 -4.83 -18.43
N ALA A 706 -17.45 -5.31 -19.55
CA ALA A 706 -18.61 -6.17 -19.65
C ALA A 706 -18.37 -7.33 -20.66
N PRO A 707 -17.50 -8.29 -20.30
CA PRO A 707 -17.03 -9.29 -21.26
C PRO A 707 -18.13 -10.26 -21.74
N HIS A 708 -19.08 -10.66 -20.87
CA HIS A 708 -20.06 -11.68 -21.22
C HIS A 708 -21.04 -11.20 -22.32
N ILE A 709 -21.59 -10.01 -22.16
CA ILE A 709 -22.50 -9.42 -23.16
C ILE A 709 -21.77 -9.15 -24.48
N CYS A 710 -20.50 -8.71 -24.42
CA CYS A 710 -19.72 -8.44 -25.62
C CYS A 710 -19.37 -9.70 -26.39
N ASP A 711 -18.94 -10.77 -25.71
CA ASP A 711 -18.65 -12.06 -26.34
C ASP A 711 -19.91 -12.69 -26.93
N GLU A 712 -21.07 -12.54 -26.28
CA GLU A 712 -22.35 -13.04 -26.78
C GLU A 712 -22.80 -12.32 -28.04
N ILE A 713 -22.82 -10.98 -28.03
CA ILE A 713 -23.20 -10.18 -29.20
C ILE A 713 -22.21 -10.42 -30.36
N TRP A 714 -20.91 -10.52 -30.05
CA TRP A 714 -19.87 -10.82 -31.04
C TRP A 714 -20.14 -12.11 -31.79
N GLN A 715 -20.47 -13.19 -31.04
CA GLN A 715 -20.80 -14.47 -31.62
C GLN A 715 -22.10 -14.42 -32.44
N GLN A 716 -23.13 -13.74 -31.94
CA GLN A 716 -24.44 -13.61 -32.65
C GLN A 716 -24.31 -12.89 -33.99
N HIS A 717 -23.40 -11.90 -34.06
CA HIS A 717 -23.11 -11.16 -35.28
C HIS A 717 -22.15 -11.88 -36.24
N GLY A 718 -21.60 -13.04 -35.82
CA GLY A 718 -20.68 -13.83 -36.65
C GLY A 718 -19.31 -13.20 -36.83
N PHE A 719 -18.87 -12.35 -35.90
CA PHE A 719 -17.51 -11.83 -35.91
C PHE A 719 -16.51 -12.94 -35.60
N GLU A 720 -15.32 -12.88 -36.23
CA GLU A 720 -14.31 -13.92 -36.08
C GLU A 720 -13.73 -13.97 -34.65
N GLY A 721 -13.59 -15.17 -34.10
CA GLY A 721 -12.99 -15.43 -32.79
C GLY A 721 -13.89 -15.05 -31.61
N ILE A 722 -13.28 -14.56 -30.55
CA ILE A 722 -13.94 -14.13 -29.29
C ILE A 722 -13.57 -12.67 -29.03
N CYS A 723 -14.54 -11.81 -28.70
CA CYS A 723 -14.35 -10.39 -28.47
C CYS A 723 -13.27 -10.11 -27.40
N SER A 724 -13.33 -10.82 -26.28
CA SER A 724 -12.42 -10.66 -25.14
C SER A 724 -10.92 -10.86 -25.43
N VAL A 725 -10.57 -11.47 -26.57
CA VAL A 725 -9.20 -11.68 -27.06
C VAL A 725 -9.01 -11.18 -28.49
N SER A 726 -9.94 -10.42 -29.03
CA SER A 726 -9.78 -9.74 -30.32
C SER A 726 -8.77 -8.59 -30.20
N ALA A 727 -8.23 -8.13 -31.34
CA ALA A 727 -7.27 -7.03 -31.34
C ALA A 727 -7.90 -5.72 -30.83
N TRP A 728 -7.18 -5.00 -29.97
CA TRP A 728 -7.59 -3.67 -29.52
C TRP A 728 -7.69 -2.69 -30.69
N PRO A 729 -8.78 -1.92 -30.83
CA PRO A 729 -8.97 -1.05 -31.99
C PRO A 729 -7.97 0.09 -31.99
N ALA A 730 -7.44 0.41 -33.18
CA ALA A 730 -6.55 1.55 -33.39
C ALA A 730 -7.35 2.81 -33.76
N TYR A 731 -6.82 3.97 -33.40
CA TYR A 731 -7.40 5.26 -33.83
C TYR A 731 -6.43 6.03 -34.69
N ASP A 732 -6.99 6.89 -35.54
CA ASP A 732 -6.26 7.85 -36.35
C ASP A 732 -6.43 9.24 -35.73
N GLU A 733 -5.34 9.88 -35.34
CA GLU A 733 -5.34 11.19 -34.68
C GLU A 733 -5.93 12.29 -35.59
N SER A 734 -5.73 12.17 -36.90
CA SER A 734 -6.30 13.14 -37.87
C SER A 734 -7.82 13.11 -37.93
N LYS A 735 -8.42 11.93 -37.68
CA LYS A 735 -9.86 11.70 -37.64
C LYS A 735 -10.50 11.99 -36.28
N CYS A 736 -9.69 12.26 -35.27
CA CYS A 736 -10.17 12.72 -33.97
C CYS A 736 -10.60 14.19 -33.94
N ARG A 737 -10.50 14.90 -35.04
CA ARG A 737 -10.96 16.30 -35.19
C ARG A 737 -12.36 16.33 -35.77
N ASP A 738 -13.20 17.22 -35.23
CA ASP A 738 -14.47 17.47 -35.82
C ASP A 738 -14.25 18.29 -37.12
N ALA A 739 -14.90 17.90 -38.19
CA ALA A 739 -14.87 18.68 -39.42
C ALA A 739 -15.56 20.04 -39.24
N GLU A 740 -16.57 20.08 -38.37
CA GLU A 740 -17.33 21.26 -37.99
C GLU A 740 -17.42 21.36 -36.47
N ILE A 741 -17.39 22.56 -35.96
CA ILE A 741 -17.36 22.86 -34.51
C ILE A 741 -18.33 23.99 -34.16
N ASP A 742 -18.84 23.94 -32.94
CA ASP A 742 -19.60 25.03 -32.36
C ASP A 742 -18.66 26.03 -31.68
N MET A 743 -18.56 27.24 -32.21
CA MET A 743 -17.78 28.32 -31.63
C MET A 743 -18.67 29.34 -30.93
N ALA A 744 -18.34 29.59 -29.64
CA ALA A 744 -19.03 30.59 -28.85
C ALA A 744 -18.77 32.00 -29.41
N VAL A 745 -19.84 32.80 -29.63
CA VAL A 745 -19.74 34.20 -30.01
C VAL A 745 -20.00 35.09 -28.80
N GLN A 746 -18.98 35.86 -28.45
CA GLN A 746 -19.05 36.87 -27.39
C GLN A 746 -19.12 38.27 -28.03
N VAL A 747 -19.85 39.20 -27.38
CA VAL A 747 -19.80 40.61 -27.65
C VAL A 747 -19.39 41.35 -26.38
N ASN A 748 -18.28 42.06 -26.42
CA ASN A 748 -17.66 42.71 -25.27
C ASN A 748 -17.51 41.76 -24.08
N GLY A 749 -17.03 40.52 -24.36
CA GLY A 749 -16.76 39.48 -23.33
C GLY A 749 -17.98 38.72 -22.79
N LYS A 750 -19.20 39.04 -23.26
CA LYS A 750 -20.44 38.37 -22.86
C LYS A 750 -20.94 37.45 -23.99
N LEU A 751 -21.24 36.20 -23.66
CA LEU A 751 -21.80 35.21 -24.60
C LEU A 751 -23.13 35.72 -25.19
N ARG A 752 -23.25 35.68 -26.50
CA ARG A 752 -24.44 36.15 -27.24
C ARG A 752 -25.01 35.10 -28.18
N GLY A 753 -24.21 34.18 -28.64
CA GLY A 753 -24.64 33.13 -29.56
C GLY A 753 -23.57 32.06 -29.73
N THR A 754 -23.84 31.12 -30.61
CA THR A 754 -22.92 30.06 -31.04
C THR A 754 -23.05 29.94 -32.54
N ILE A 755 -21.93 29.91 -33.25
CA ILE A 755 -21.89 29.67 -34.72
C ILE A 755 -21.36 28.28 -34.99
N HIS A 756 -21.90 27.61 -35.97
CA HIS A 756 -21.43 26.32 -36.46
C HIS A 756 -20.53 26.54 -37.68
N VAL A 757 -19.27 26.14 -37.56
CA VAL A 757 -18.23 26.45 -38.58
C VAL A 757 -17.31 25.25 -38.78
N ALA A 758 -16.69 25.15 -39.97
CA ALA A 758 -15.65 24.18 -40.20
C ALA A 758 -14.48 24.37 -39.20
N ALA A 759 -13.91 23.28 -38.71
CA ALA A 759 -12.75 23.34 -37.82
C ALA A 759 -11.54 23.95 -38.56
N ASP A 760 -10.70 24.61 -37.80
CA ASP A 760 -9.47 25.24 -38.31
C ASP A 760 -9.64 26.33 -39.33
N LEU A 761 -10.85 26.90 -39.49
CA LEU A 761 -11.07 28.10 -40.32
C LEU A 761 -10.13 29.24 -39.90
N ASP A 762 -9.78 30.07 -40.86
CA ASP A 762 -9.03 31.28 -40.59
C ASP A 762 -9.87 32.29 -39.79
N ASP A 763 -9.19 33.14 -39.05
CA ASP A 763 -9.81 34.07 -38.11
C ASP A 763 -10.78 35.05 -38.80
N GLU A 764 -10.50 35.44 -40.06
CA GLU A 764 -11.30 36.38 -40.82
C GLU A 764 -12.64 35.74 -41.19
N THR A 765 -12.62 34.51 -41.70
CA THR A 765 -13.84 33.75 -42.05
C THR A 765 -14.71 33.49 -40.83
N VAL A 766 -14.09 33.13 -39.67
CA VAL A 766 -14.82 32.95 -38.41
C VAL A 766 -15.53 34.22 -37.96
N VAL A 767 -14.87 35.39 -38.09
CA VAL A 767 -15.44 36.69 -37.73
C VAL A 767 -16.59 37.02 -38.65
N GLN A 768 -16.44 36.84 -39.97
CA GLN A 768 -17.50 37.08 -40.96
C GLN A 768 -18.73 36.20 -40.70
N THR A 769 -18.53 34.93 -40.40
CA THR A 769 -19.61 33.99 -40.06
C THR A 769 -20.33 34.42 -38.78
N ALA A 770 -19.59 34.86 -37.76
CA ALA A 770 -20.17 35.36 -36.51
C ALA A 770 -21.00 36.65 -36.73
N LEU A 771 -20.55 37.53 -37.59
CA LEU A 771 -21.30 38.76 -37.93
C LEU A 771 -22.54 38.46 -38.75
N ALA A 772 -22.53 37.40 -39.56
CA ALA A 772 -23.65 36.97 -40.38
C ALA A 772 -24.74 36.19 -39.61
N ASP A 773 -24.42 35.71 -38.37
CA ASP A 773 -25.42 35.02 -37.55
C ASP A 773 -26.57 35.97 -37.18
N GLU A 774 -27.81 35.54 -37.45
CA GLU A 774 -29.00 36.40 -37.26
C GLU A 774 -29.13 36.95 -35.82
N LYS A 775 -28.81 36.18 -34.81
CA LYS A 775 -28.93 36.61 -33.40
C LYS A 775 -27.88 37.66 -33.09
N ILE A 776 -26.67 37.48 -33.59
CA ILE A 776 -25.55 38.39 -33.38
C ILE A 776 -25.79 39.67 -34.16
N ALA A 777 -26.19 39.59 -35.44
CA ALA A 777 -26.49 40.73 -36.26
C ALA A 777 -27.61 41.62 -35.66
N ARG A 778 -28.75 41.02 -35.27
CA ARG A 778 -29.84 41.72 -34.55
C ARG A 778 -29.40 42.36 -33.23
N PHE A 779 -28.49 41.71 -32.53
CA PHE A 779 -27.96 42.26 -31.26
C PHE A 779 -27.08 43.50 -31.57
N LEU A 780 -26.24 43.44 -32.56
CA LEU A 780 -25.36 44.55 -32.98
C LEU A 780 -26.16 45.74 -33.49
N GLU A 781 -27.18 45.49 -34.32
CA GLU A 781 -28.11 46.54 -34.81
C GLU A 781 -28.84 47.23 -33.66
N LYS A 782 -29.36 46.46 -32.70
CA LYS A 782 -30.11 46.98 -31.55
C LYS A 782 -29.24 47.82 -30.61
N THR A 783 -27.95 47.53 -30.54
CA THR A 783 -27.01 48.25 -29.66
C THR A 783 -26.28 49.40 -30.36
N GLY A 784 -26.45 49.54 -31.68
CA GLY A 784 -25.78 50.58 -32.49
C GLY A 784 -24.27 50.45 -32.57
N GLY A 785 -23.74 49.27 -32.18
CA GLY A 785 -22.31 49.04 -32.00
C GLY A 785 -21.57 48.73 -33.30
N ALA A 786 -20.61 49.58 -33.66
CA ALA A 786 -19.69 49.29 -34.77
C ALA A 786 -18.54 48.38 -34.28
N LEU A 787 -18.20 47.35 -35.07
CA LEU A 787 -17.09 46.45 -34.74
C LEU A 787 -15.76 47.24 -34.70
N ARG A 788 -15.08 47.25 -33.60
CA ARG A 788 -13.79 47.90 -33.39
C ARG A 788 -12.61 46.93 -33.48
N LYS A 789 -12.79 45.74 -32.95
CA LYS A 789 -11.75 44.69 -32.89
C LYS A 789 -12.43 43.35 -32.74
N SER A 790 -11.85 42.30 -33.31
CA SER A 790 -12.19 40.90 -33.04
C SER A 790 -11.01 40.18 -32.38
N ILE A 791 -11.33 39.22 -31.54
CA ILE A 791 -10.36 38.30 -30.92
C ILE A 791 -10.90 36.90 -31.17
N VAL A 792 -10.17 36.11 -31.95
CA VAL A 792 -10.50 34.71 -32.22
C VAL A 792 -9.57 33.84 -31.36
N VAL A 793 -10.17 32.93 -30.59
CA VAL A 793 -9.48 31.83 -29.97
C VAL A 793 -9.81 30.59 -30.78
N LYS A 794 -8.82 30.11 -31.52
CA LYS A 794 -8.97 29.07 -32.54
C LYS A 794 -9.77 27.88 -32.00
N ASN A 795 -10.81 27.49 -32.75
CA ASN A 795 -11.71 26.36 -32.44
C ASN A 795 -12.43 26.46 -31.07
N LYS A 796 -12.58 27.66 -30.49
CA LYS A 796 -13.24 27.83 -29.18
C LYS A 796 -14.25 28.96 -29.16
N LEU A 797 -13.82 30.17 -29.46
CA LEU A 797 -14.69 31.35 -29.41
C LEU A 797 -14.20 32.48 -30.29
N VAL A 798 -15.12 33.33 -30.65
CA VAL A 798 -14.85 34.64 -31.21
C VAL A 798 -15.45 35.71 -30.30
N ASN A 799 -14.66 36.70 -29.94
CA ASN A 799 -15.13 37.86 -29.16
C ASN A 799 -15.09 39.13 -30.02
N LEU A 800 -16.29 39.68 -30.30
CA LEU A 800 -16.49 40.90 -31.04
C LEU A 800 -16.50 42.09 -30.10
N ILE A 801 -15.52 42.97 -30.20
CA ILE A 801 -15.44 44.19 -29.39
C ILE A 801 -16.08 45.33 -30.21
N VAL A 802 -17.20 45.80 -29.72
CA VAL A 802 -17.99 46.88 -30.33
C VAL A 802 -18.04 48.11 -29.42
N LYS A 803 -18.22 49.28 -30.02
CA LYS A 803 -18.33 50.55 -29.33
C LYS A 803 -19.78 51.04 -29.33
#